data_6f856508eae3f18095dacd213deaeeaa
#
_entry.id   6f856508eae3f18095dacd213deaeeaa
#
_cell.length_a   1.000
_cell.length_b   1.000
_cell.length_c   1.000
_cell.angle_alpha   90.00
_cell.angle_beta   90.00
_cell.angle_gamma   90.00
#
_symmetry.space_group_name_H-M   'P 1'
#
loop_
_entity.id
_entity.type
_entity.pdbx_description
1 polymer ?
#
loop_
_entity_poly.entity_id
_entity_poly.type
_entity_poly.pdbx_seq_one_letter_code
_entity_poly.pdbx_strand_id
1 'polypeptide(L)'
;MNKHCYRLIFSRTHGELRVVSELAKSCSTDSGQTRGANGNRLWVTLRRTSLLLWLALWSGSTMASSIIADNNAPQNQRPEVINTQNGLPQVNIAAPNGSGISHNQYKQFDVDQRGAILNNSAVMTSTQTAGMIQGNPNLDPNKAPARVILNEVNSNNPSQIKGFLEVAGGKAQVIVANPSGIICNGCGTINAGRMTLTTGKPQFNQDGSLAGYRVERGVIRVEGGGLNADSRHDTQYVDLLARAVEINSGVWAKEKIAIVAGKNKVDTNNKATPMESQTAQPEFAIDMGQMGGMYSGYIHMVGTEKGVGVRNQGGHIQADKTLTVKSNGQLVWQSAKAQEAVTQANGDITLLAKDNLIHQGKLHSGGVLNVESQTGSVDNTGTLAAFKDVNINAKGDIHSQGNVLAGSDNKSKIINNANIILASEEKIDTRGTLLSKQDITATAKSLDLSQTQIAASNLALTSKQGDIALTQAKIDVSDVKLSSVRDIHTQQIQIQAQQWNINANNLFNQNGTWVQTGPNESQFALKGQLNNQDGAIETNRLKLNADSLNNQNARLVALGKSQHDWQVKNSVNNQQGEIGANGDLTLNATSINNQSGTIKSQTKLALNAKEQIDNSAGNLVAGNAINLQAGKSLNNQSGTINSQKVTVTTDNLNNALGKLISQTTLDIVAQQQVNNANGFIGSGDKLTLATQNLVNSQQGTVQSETQSNIHAKEIDNNQGQLLAGKDILLTTNALYSEKGNVSAKNVNIQADTINNIEGKIVGQDKLTIILNNLLNNTRGKLLTNNALTVSGQGDIHNQKGILQSSENATVALENIHNEQGKIVAAQQLTLNSKNKLDNLQGEISAELLTITADKLNNQQGNIIATKDLDITSNQTINNRQGLVEAGQKFIAKTQRDWDNQQGVTQAGLSMTVSAKNVDNTKGQLQSGGELVFSTTHHVINTLGKITAQNALYWQGTGSS
;
A
#
# COMPACT_ATOMS: atom_id res chain seq x y z
N MET A 1 -30.77 -6.54 -27.06
CA MET A 1 -30.32 -5.91 -25.81
C MET A 1 -31.51 -5.82 -24.88
N ASN A 2 -31.55 -6.67 -23.86
CA ASN A 2 -32.65 -6.74 -22.90
C ASN A 2 -32.65 -5.54 -21.97
N LYS A 3 -33.77 -4.80 -21.96
CA LYS A 3 -33.93 -3.54 -21.23
C LYS A 3 -34.37 -3.67 -19.75
N HIS A 4 -34.35 -4.83 -19.12
CA HIS A 4 -34.97 -5.05 -17.82
C HIS A 4 -34.23 -6.04 -16.90
N CYS A 5 -32.91 -5.96 -16.77
CA CYS A 5 -32.18 -6.81 -15.84
C CYS A 5 -31.40 -5.98 -14.81
N TYR A 6 -32.12 -5.26 -13.94
CA TYR A 6 -31.52 -4.62 -12.79
C TYR A 6 -32.41 -4.75 -11.55
N ARG A 7 -31.76 -4.81 -10.38
CA ARG A 7 -32.41 -4.86 -9.08
C ARG A 7 -32.00 -3.64 -8.28
N LEU A 8 -32.97 -3.01 -7.62
CA LEU A 8 -32.72 -1.92 -6.68
C LEU A 8 -32.37 -2.50 -5.32
N ILE A 9 -31.23 -2.12 -4.78
CA ILE A 9 -30.84 -2.40 -3.39
C ILE A 9 -30.58 -1.09 -2.66
N PHE A 10 -30.96 -1.05 -1.39
CA PHE A 10 -30.68 0.11 -0.55
C PHE A 10 -29.22 0.06 -0.05
N SER A 11 -28.42 1.01 -0.47
CA SER A 11 -27.04 1.17 0.02
C SER A 11 -27.06 1.81 1.40
N ARG A 12 -26.74 1.04 2.42
CA ARG A 12 -26.71 1.52 3.81
C ARG A 12 -25.59 2.53 4.08
N THR A 13 -24.56 2.54 3.28
CA THR A 13 -23.41 3.47 3.36
C THR A 13 -23.72 4.85 2.81
N HIS A 14 -24.67 4.95 1.87
CA HIS A 14 -24.99 6.23 1.20
C HIS A 14 -26.42 6.70 1.47
N GLY A 15 -27.25 5.89 2.13
CA GLY A 15 -28.65 6.23 2.45
C GLY A 15 -29.58 6.30 1.24
N GLU A 16 -29.20 5.76 0.08
CA GLU A 16 -29.93 5.84 -1.18
C GLU A 16 -30.11 4.48 -1.88
N LEU A 17 -31.09 4.39 -2.77
CA LEU A 17 -31.33 3.21 -3.60
C LEU A 17 -30.37 3.20 -4.80
N ARG A 18 -29.58 2.13 -4.95
CA ARG A 18 -28.69 1.91 -6.09
C ARG A 18 -29.14 0.74 -6.96
N VAL A 19 -28.91 0.90 -8.24
CA VAL A 19 -29.20 -0.13 -9.26
C VAL A 19 -28.02 -1.10 -9.34
N VAL A 20 -28.27 -2.40 -9.17
CA VAL A 20 -27.26 -3.45 -9.31
C VAL A 20 -27.73 -4.51 -10.33
N SER A 21 -26.79 -5.19 -10.95
CA SER A 21 -27.09 -6.29 -11.89
C SER A 21 -27.75 -7.47 -11.19
N GLU A 22 -28.69 -8.11 -11.86
CA GLU A 22 -29.40 -9.31 -11.36
C GLU A 22 -28.49 -10.54 -11.08
N LEU A 23 -27.26 -10.53 -11.56
CA LEU A 23 -26.27 -11.59 -11.34
C LEU A 23 -25.54 -11.53 -10.00
N ALA A 24 -25.83 -10.56 -9.15
CA ALA A 24 -25.28 -10.50 -7.80
C ALA A 24 -25.99 -11.49 -6.88
N LYS A 25 -25.40 -12.66 -6.66
CA LYS A 25 -25.90 -13.70 -5.76
C LYS A 25 -25.84 -13.22 -4.30
N SER A 26 -27.01 -13.18 -3.65
CA SER A 26 -27.09 -13.16 -2.19
C SER A 26 -26.87 -14.58 -1.66
N CYS A 27 -25.89 -14.78 -0.79
CA CYS A 27 -25.80 -16.01 -0.04
C CYS A 27 -26.94 -16.06 1.00
N SER A 28 -27.94 -16.85 0.76
CA SER A 28 -28.86 -17.37 1.78
C SER A 28 -28.56 -18.87 1.96
N THR A 29 -28.21 -19.24 3.18
CA THR A 29 -28.11 -20.62 3.60
C THR A 29 -29.50 -21.23 3.63
N ASP A 30 -29.68 -22.28 2.90
CA ASP A 30 -30.85 -23.16 3.03
C ASP A 30 -30.40 -24.58 3.36
N SER A 31 -31.08 -25.13 4.33
CA SER A 31 -30.88 -26.45 4.91
C SER A 31 -31.40 -27.54 3.97
N GLY A 32 -30.63 -28.57 3.76
CA GLY A 32 -31.04 -29.76 3.06
C GLY A 32 -30.48 -31.03 3.69
N GLN A 33 -31.40 -31.82 4.21
CA GLN A 33 -31.23 -33.16 4.77
C GLN A 33 -30.56 -34.15 3.81
N THR A 34 -29.77 -35.10 4.37
CA THR A 34 -30.03 -36.57 4.15
C THR A 34 -29.17 -37.47 5.02
N ARG A 35 -29.85 -38.30 5.79
CA ARG A 35 -29.78 -39.76 6.03
C ARG A 35 -28.41 -40.48 6.16
N GLY A 36 -28.40 -41.25 7.29
CA GLY A 36 -27.82 -42.60 7.32
C GLY A 36 -27.12 -42.93 8.65
N ALA A 37 -27.72 -43.47 9.59
CA ALA A 37 -27.94 -44.82 10.07
C ALA A 37 -26.91 -45.33 11.10
N ASN A 38 -27.54 -45.95 12.16
CA ASN A 38 -27.00 -46.90 13.15
C ASN A 38 -26.18 -46.33 14.32
N GLY A 39 -26.49 -46.51 15.56
CA GLY A 39 -27.35 -47.49 16.25
C GLY A 39 -26.72 -47.66 17.64
N ASN A 40 -27.40 -47.45 18.69
CA ASN A 40 -27.57 -48.42 19.74
C ASN A 40 -28.40 -47.85 20.90
N ARG A 41 -29.39 -48.63 21.21
CA ARG A 41 -30.34 -48.48 22.33
C ARG A 41 -29.64 -48.62 23.69
N LEU A 42 -30.07 -47.85 24.67
CA LEU A 42 -30.34 -48.49 26.00
C LEU A 42 -31.52 -47.76 26.65
N TRP A 43 -32.51 -48.58 26.83
CA TRP A 43 -33.73 -48.33 27.64
C TRP A 43 -33.40 -48.26 29.13
N VAL A 44 -33.95 -47.34 29.89
CA VAL A 44 -34.40 -47.62 31.26
C VAL A 44 -35.74 -46.91 31.51
N THR A 45 -36.62 -47.72 31.92
CA THR A 45 -38.05 -47.69 32.20
C THR A 45 -38.51 -46.65 33.20
N LEU A 46 -39.71 -46.11 32.92
CA LEU A 46 -40.66 -45.57 33.87
C LEU A 46 -41.02 -46.55 34.95
N ARG A 47 -41.17 -46.09 36.17
CA ARG A 47 -42.21 -46.57 37.06
C ARG A 47 -42.95 -45.45 37.75
N ARG A 48 -44.23 -45.37 37.44
CA ARG A 48 -45.29 -44.75 38.24
C ARG A 48 -45.46 -45.50 39.52
N THR A 49 -45.68 -44.85 40.64
CA THR A 49 -46.72 -45.32 41.64
C THR A 49 -47.37 -44.10 42.26
N SER A 50 -48.62 -44.22 42.24
CA SER A 50 -49.71 -43.32 42.64
C SER A 50 -50.06 -43.47 44.10
N LEU A 51 -50.62 -42.41 44.62
CA LEU A 51 -51.83 -42.34 45.45
C LEU A 51 -51.67 -42.41 47.01
N LEU A 52 -52.38 -41.40 47.60
CA LEU A 52 -53.18 -41.34 48.78
C LEU A 52 -52.45 -41.13 50.13
N LEU A 53 -52.64 -39.96 50.75
CA LEU A 53 -53.61 -39.87 51.88
C LEU A 53 -53.93 -38.41 52.15
N TRP A 54 -55.20 -38.12 51.97
CA TRP A 54 -55.92 -37.05 52.70
C TRP A 54 -55.90 -37.33 54.19
N LEU A 55 -55.61 -36.31 55.04
CA LEU A 55 -56.50 -35.96 56.20
C LEU A 55 -55.96 -34.72 56.93
N ALA A 56 -56.79 -33.76 56.95
CA ALA A 56 -56.94 -32.60 57.74
C ALA A 56 -56.23 -32.55 59.13
N LEU A 57 -55.57 -31.43 59.33
CA LEU A 57 -55.61 -30.75 60.61
C LEU A 57 -55.68 -29.26 60.40
N TRP A 58 -56.86 -28.73 60.49
CA TRP A 58 -57.05 -27.28 60.73
C TRP A 58 -56.49 -27.03 62.15
N SER A 59 -55.25 -26.51 62.20
CA SER A 59 -54.76 -25.77 63.34
C SER A 59 -54.74 -24.29 62.86
N GLY A 60 -55.64 -23.53 63.50
CA GLY A 60 -55.62 -22.10 63.44
C GLY A 60 -54.24 -21.57 63.74
N SER A 61 -53.52 -21.18 62.70
CA SER A 61 -52.27 -20.34 62.78
C SER A 61 -52.76 -19.01 63.34
N THR A 62 -52.58 -18.77 64.58
CA THR A 62 -52.42 -17.39 65.08
C THR A 62 -51.30 -16.78 64.25
N MET A 63 -51.65 -15.81 63.39
CA MET A 63 -50.67 -15.07 62.62
C MET A 63 -49.83 -14.32 63.65
N ALA A 64 -48.66 -14.89 63.97
CA ALA A 64 -47.66 -14.18 64.75
C ALA A 64 -47.26 -12.93 63.95
N SER A 65 -47.38 -11.76 64.58
CA SER A 65 -46.89 -10.53 63.99
C SER A 65 -45.53 -10.75 63.45
N SER A 66 -45.32 -10.55 62.14
CA SER A 66 -44.03 -10.68 61.47
C SER A 66 -43.08 -9.52 61.75
N ILE A 67 -43.55 -8.46 62.41
CA ILE A 67 -42.75 -7.34 62.89
C ILE A 67 -42.74 -7.40 64.41
N ILE A 68 -41.60 -7.67 65.02
CA ILE A 68 -41.41 -7.88 66.45
C ILE A 68 -40.38 -6.91 67.00
N ALA A 69 -40.76 -5.95 67.82
CA ALA A 69 -39.86 -5.02 68.49
C ALA A 69 -38.85 -5.78 69.39
N ASP A 70 -37.58 -5.23 69.48
CA ASP A 70 -36.57 -5.77 70.32
C ASP A 70 -36.77 -5.30 71.79
N ASN A 71 -37.24 -6.18 72.65
CA ASN A 71 -37.50 -5.92 74.09
C ASN A 71 -36.19 -5.55 74.84
N ASN A 72 -35.04 -5.88 74.29
CA ASN A 72 -33.73 -5.56 74.86
C ASN A 72 -33.17 -4.21 74.42
N ALA A 73 -33.80 -3.55 73.50
CA ALA A 73 -33.42 -2.22 73.04
C ALA A 73 -33.81 -1.16 74.12
N PRO A 74 -33.07 0.00 74.11
CA PRO A 74 -33.43 1.18 74.88
C PRO A 74 -34.86 1.57 74.68
N GLN A 75 -35.61 1.99 75.77
CA GLN A 75 -37.02 2.26 75.69
C GLN A 75 -37.40 3.29 74.60
N ASN A 76 -36.58 4.31 74.40
CA ASN A 76 -36.78 5.33 73.39
C ASN A 76 -36.42 4.85 71.97
N GLN A 77 -36.10 3.57 71.72
CA GLN A 77 -35.85 2.92 70.46
C GLN A 77 -36.70 1.68 70.24
N ARG A 78 -37.72 1.47 71.14
CA ARG A 78 -38.65 0.37 70.99
C ARG A 78 -39.98 0.91 70.37
N PRO A 79 -40.23 0.54 69.07
CA PRO A 79 -41.57 0.85 68.50
C PRO A 79 -42.63 -0.05 69.09
N GLU A 80 -43.87 0.46 69.08
CA GLU A 80 -45.06 -0.31 69.40
C GLU A 80 -45.67 -0.86 68.09
N VAL A 81 -45.97 -2.14 68.02
CA VAL A 81 -46.56 -2.79 66.85
C VAL A 81 -47.98 -3.19 67.15
N ILE A 82 -48.93 -2.62 66.47
CA ILE A 82 -50.38 -2.90 66.61
C ILE A 82 -50.96 -3.27 65.25
N ASN A 83 -52.21 -3.65 65.15
CA ASN A 83 -52.89 -3.90 63.91
C ASN A 83 -53.92 -2.79 63.63
N THR A 84 -54.01 -2.37 62.38
CA THR A 84 -55.08 -1.48 61.87
C THR A 84 -56.42 -2.23 61.82
N GLN A 85 -57.52 -1.50 61.55
CA GLN A 85 -58.86 -2.13 61.44
C GLN A 85 -58.95 -3.19 60.35
N ASN A 86 -58.21 -3.06 59.25
CA ASN A 86 -58.14 -4.02 58.14
C ASN A 86 -57.05 -5.09 58.35
N GLY A 87 -56.47 -5.15 59.57
CA GLY A 87 -55.49 -6.18 60.00
C GLY A 87 -54.06 -5.97 59.46
N LEU A 88 -53.69 -4.77 58.92
CA LEU A 88 -52.31 -4.42 58.54
C LEU A 88 -51.48 -4.12 59.81
N PRO A 89 -50.20 -4.54 59.87
CA PRO A 89 -49.30 -4.09 60.93
C PRO A 89 -49.10 -2.58 60.86
N GLN A 90 -49.37 -1.89 61.97
CA GLN A 90 -49.09 -0.49 62.19
C GLN A 90 -47.97 -0.39 63.24
N VAL A 91 -46.84 0.16 62.82
CA VAL A 91 -45.68 0.43 63.69
C VAL A 91 -45.81 1.87 64.18
N ASN A 92 -46.12 2.07 65.43
CA ASN A 92 -46.03 3.37 66.10
C ASN A 92 -44.50 3.58 66.36
N ILE A 93 -43.86 4.32 65.53
CA ILE A 93 -42.41 4.56 65.52
C ILE A 93 -42.02 5.24 66.85
N ALA A 94 -40.77 5.05 67.29
CA ALA A 94 -40.17 5.74 68.42
C ALA A 94 -40.01 7.27 68.15
N ALA A 95 -40.10 8.06 69.18
CA ALA A 95 -39.94 9.50 69.07
C ALA A 95 -38.62 9.87 68.35
N PRO A 96 -38.59 10.81 67.40
CA PRO A 96 -37.38 11.23 66.71
C PRO A 96 -36.43 11.96 67.65
N ASN A 97 -35.15 11.73 67.54
CA ASN A 97 -34.11 12.45 68.26
C ASN A 97 -33.95 13.92 67.74
N GLY A 98 -33.01 14.70 68.33
CA GLY A 98 -32.76 16.11 67.94
C GLY A 98 -32.36 16.30 66.46
N SER A 99 -31.86 15.26 65.81
CA SER A 99 -31.50 15.24 64.37
C SER A 99 -32.66 14.74 63.47
N GLY A 100 -33.87 14.53 64.05
CA GLY A 100 -35.06 14.06 63.30
C GLY A 100 -35.06 12.63 62.90
N ILE A 101 -34.31 11.76 63.61
CA ILE A 101 -34.24 10.33 63.33
C ILE A 101 -35.07 9.56 64.38
N SER A 102 -36.07 8.86 63.89
CA SER A 102 -36.76 7.81 64.67
C SER A 102 -36.01 6.50 64.53
N HIS A 103 -35.25 6.08 65.51
CA HIS A 103 -34.50 4.86 65.60
C HIS A 103 -35.31 3.74 66.26
N ASN A 104 -35.72 2.75 65.48
CA ASN A 104 -36.58 1.65 65.85
C ASN A 104 -35.81 0.35 65.77
N GLN A 105 -35.71 -0.39 66.89
CA GLN A 105 -35.00 -1.64 66.98
C GLN A 105 -35.94 -2.85 67.04
N TYR A 106 -35.63 -3.87 66.26
CA TYR A 106 -36.47 -5.05 66.10
C TYR A 106 -35.66 -6.34 66.34
N LYS A 107 -36.42 -7.34 66.90
CA LYS A 107 -35.91 -8.72 66.83
C LYS A 107 -36.22 -9.38 65.48
N GLN A 108 -37.37 -9.03 64.86
CA GLN A 108 -37.75 -9.47 63.53
C GLN A 108 -38.48 -8.33 62.80
N PHE A 109 -38.13 -8.09 61.54
CA PHE A 109 -38.83 -7.11 60.72
C PHE A 109 -39.17 -7.75 59.39
N ASP A 110 -40.31 -8.46 59.33
CA ASP A 110 -40.83 -9.05 58.11
C ASP A 110 -42.18 -8.37 57.77
N VAL A 111 -42.36 -8.12 56.50
CA VAL A 111 -43.53 -7.46 55.94
C VAL A 111 -44.23 -8.40 54.98
N ASP A 112 -45.48 -8.75 55.20
CA ASP A 112 -46.22 -9.60 54.29
C ASP A 112 -46.70 -8.84 53.03
N GLN A 113 -47.31 -9.52 52.05
CA GLN A 113 -47.71 -8.94 50.79
C GLN A 113 -48.71 -7.75 50.92
N ARG A 114 -49.43 -7.65 52.04
CA ARG A 114 -50.40 -6.57 52.31
C ARG A 114 -49.69 -5.26 52.68
N GLY A 115 -48.40 -5.33 53.12
CA GLY A 115 -47.61 -4.22 53.56
C GLY A 115 -47.67 -3.95 55.08
N ALA A 116 -47.10 -2.84 55.52
CA ALA A 116 -47.13 -2.36 56.89
C ALA A 116 -47.11 -0.81 56.90
N ILE A 117 -47.60 -0.23 57.95
CA ILE A 117 -47.62 1.23 58.14
C ILE A 117 -46.54 1.63 59.15
N LEU A 118 -45.74 2.60 58.81
CA LEU A 118 -44.84 3.30 59.72
C LEU A 118 -45.49 4.61 60.12
N ASN A 119 -46.14 4.62 61.31
CA ASN A 119 -46.94 5.72 61.78
C ASN A 119 -46.08 6.93 62.23
N ASN A 120 -45.89 7.90 61.34
CA ASN A 120 -45.18 9.15 61.56
C ASN A 120 -46.14 10.35 61.75
N SER A 121 -47.30 10.10 62.39
CA SER A 121 -48.27 11.12 62.68
C SER A 121 -48.65 11.08 64.18
N ALA A 122 -48.57 12.22 64.86
CA ALA A 122 -49.04 12.33 66.24
C ALA A 122 -50.58 12.39 66.35
N VAL A 123 -51.28 12.60 65.25
CA VAL A 123 -52.73 12.75 65.16
C VAL A 123 -53.32 11.73 64.18
N MET A 124 -54.62 11.53 64.22
CA MET A 124 -55.30 10.67 63.26
C MET A 124 -55.02 11.11 61.84
N THR A 125 -54.70 10.15 60.99
CA THR A 125 -54.22 10.45 59.62
C THR A 125 -54.68 9.41 58.61
N SER A 126 -54.83 9.80 57.36
CA SER A 126 -55.21 8.90 56.26
C SER A 126 -53.99 8.19 55.64
N THR A 127 -54.17 6.92 55.33
CA THR A 127 -53.19 6.08 54.62
C THR A 127 -53.83 5.55 53.33
N GLN A 128 -53.01 5.16 52.36
CA GLN A 128 -53.47 4.53 51.12
C GLN A 128 -53.81 3.08 51.32
N THR A 129 -53.15 2.40 52.25
CA THR A 129 -53.27 0.93 52.45
C THR A 129 -54.19 0.54 53.54
N ALA A 130 -54.49 1.39 54.57
CA ALA A 130 -55.38 1.06 55.69
C ALA A 130 -56.44 2.12 55.94
N GLY A 131 -56.61 3.15 55.12
CA GLY A 131 -57.54 4.26 55.35
C GLY A 131 -57.09 5.11 56.53
N MET A 132 -58.11 5.49 57.42
CA MET A 132 -57.79 6.31 58.58
C MET A 132 -57.21 5.45 59.71
N ILE A 133 -56.08 5.92 60.25
CA ILE A 133 -55.41 5.28 61.40
C ILE A 133 -55.28 6.27 62.56
N GLN A 134 -55.16 5.73 63.75
CA GLN A 134 -54.88 6.54 64.95
C GLN A 134 -53.52 7.15 64.99
N GLY A 135 -53.33 8.29 65.62
CA GLY A 135 -52.04 8.92 65.84
C GLY A 135 -51.10 8.06 66.65
N ASN A 136 -49.81 8.21 66.41
CA ASN A 136 -48.78 7.52 67.19
C ASN A 136 -48.57 8.16 68.55
N PRO A 137 -48.82 7.39 69.63
CA PRO A 137 -48.74 7.94 70.98
C PRO A 137 -47.30 8.29 71.41
N ASN A 138 -46.25 7.85 70.70
CA ASN A 138 -44.87 8.13 70.96
C ASN A 138 -44.47 9.52 70.39
N LEU A 139 -45.29 10.16 69.55
CA LEU A 139 -45.00 11.43 68.89
C LEU A 139 -45.70 12.59 69.60
N ASP A 140 -45.03 13.67 69.82
CA ASP A 140 -45.55 14.95 70.33
C ASP A 140 -46.16 15.76 69.16
N PRO A 141 -47.47 16.10 69.24
CA PRO A 141 -48.15 16.91 68.21
C PRO A 141 -47.50 18.29 67.96
N ASN A 142 -46.77 18.79 68.93
CA ASN A 142 -46.09 20.07 68.83
C ASN A 142 -44.68 20.01 68.25
N LYS A 143 -44.17 18.79 67.96
CA LYS A 143 -42.85 18.57 67.36
C LYS A 143 -42.93 18.08 65.97
N ALA A 144 -41.92 18.39 65.17
CA ALA A 144 -41.82 17.89 63.79
C ALA A 144 -41.80 16.36 63.72
N PRO A 145 -42.52 15.74 62.79
CA PRO A 145 -42.42 14.30 62.56
C PRO A 145 -40.98 13.86 62.18
N ALA A 146 -40.68 12.60 62.26
CA ALA A 146 -39.37 12.06 61.85
C ALA A 146 -39.09 12.35 60.36
N ARG A 147 -37.89 12.81 60.11
CA ARG A 147 -37.35 12.94 58.73
C ARG A 147 -36.75 11.64 58.22
N VAL A 148 -36.28 10.82 59.15
CA VAL A 148 -35.69 9.50 58.88
C VAL A 148 -36.32 8.50 59.87
N ILE A 149 -36.90 7.40 59.32
CA ILE A 149 -37.36 6.26 60.10
C ILE A 149 -36.35 5.14 59.86
N LEU A 150 -35.50 4.91 60.83
CA LEU A 150 -34.52 3.85 60.83
C LEU A 150 -35.07 2.61 61.53
N ASN A 151 -35.20 1.51 60.79
CA ASN A 151 -35.62 0.22 61.31
C ASN A 151 -34.41 -0.71 61.35
N GLU A 152 -33.81 -0.92 62.52
CA GLU A 152 -32.64 -1.76 62.75
C GLU A 152 -33.06 -3.13 63.34
N VAL A 153 -32.55 -4.20 62.73
CA VAL A 153 -32.82 -5.58 63.20
C VAL A 153 -31.57 -6.13 63.89
N ASN A 154 -31.73 -6.55 65.11
CA ASN A 154 -30.65 -7.03 65.95
C ASN A 154 -30.49 -8.57 65.97
N SER A 155 -31.39 -9.34 65.32
CA SER A 155 -31.29 -10.79 65.27
C SER A 155 -30.40 -11.31 64.14
N ASN A 156 -30.20 -12.64 64.16
CA ASN A 156 -29.46 -13.31 63.09
C ASN A 156 -30.37 -13.78 61.94
N ASN A 157 -31.64 -13.40 61.95
CA ASN A 157 -32.60 -13.76 60.93
C ASN A 157 -32.65 -12.66 59.82
N PRO A 158 -32.61 -13.00 58.56
CA PRO A 158 -32.81 -12.02 57.49
C PRO A 158 -34.24 -11.48 57.49
N SER A 159 -34.44 -10.26 57.07
CA SER A 159 -35.74 -9.64 56.89
C SER A 159 -36.41 -10.03 55.56
N GLN A 160 -37.68 -10.44 55.60
CA GLN A 160 -38.48 -10.69 54.40
C GLN A 160 -39.48 -9.56 54.20
N ILE A 161 -39.29 -8.76 53.15
CA ILE A 161 -40.16 -7.62 52.82
C ILE A 161 -40.92 -7.97 51.54
N LYS A 162 -42.20 -8.36 51.68
CA LYS A 162 -43.07 -8.82 50.57
C LYS A 162 -44.14 -7.81 50.18
N GLY A 163 -44.20 -6.68 50.85
CA GLY A 163 -45.20 -5.64 50.61
C GLY A 163 -44.64 -4.21 50.88
N PHE A 164 -45.47 -3.23 50.66
CA PHE A 164 -45.06 -1.82 50.80
C PHE A 164 -45.02 -1.38 52.25
N LEU A 165 -44.06 -0.49 52.55
CA LEU A 165 -43.97 0.27 53.80
C LEU A 165 -44.52 1.65 53.54
N GLU A 166 -45.77 1.89 54.10
CA GLU A 166 -46.39 3.23 53.98
C GLU A 166 -46.00 4.12 55.18
N VAL A 167 -45.44 5.26 54.93
CA VAL A 167 -45.25 6.29 55.98
C VAL A 167 -46.50 7.09 56.13
N ALA A 168 -47.19 6.91 57.30
CA ALA A 168 -48.38 7.69 57.60
C ALA A 168 -48.03 9.07 58.15
N GLY A 169 -48.65 10.11 57.66
CA GLY A 169 -48.46 11.48 58.12
C GLY A 169 -47.26 12.16 57.39
N GLY A 170 -46.31 12.66 58.16
CA GLY A 170 -45.11 13.36 57.60
C GLY A 170 -44.23 12.45 56.77
N LYS A 171 -43.89 12.93 55.55
CA LYS A 171 -42.99 12.22 54.64
C LYS A 171 -41.59 12.02 55.24
N ALA A 172 -41.03 10.80 55.17
CA ALA A 172 -39.74 10.47 55.75
C ALA A 172 -38.93 9.53 54.86
N GLN A 173 -37.61 9.53 54.99
CA GLN A 173 -36.76 8.47 54.49
C GLN A 173 -36.99 7.19 55.30
N VAL A 174 -37.17 6.06 54.66
CA VAL A 174 -37.26 4.76 55.31
C VAL A 174 -35.94 3.99 55.14
N ILE A 175 -35.38 3.55 56.23
CA ILE A 175 -34.18 2.72 56.27
C ILE A 175 -34.53 1.40 56.94
N VAL A 176 -34.20 0.29 56.27
CA VAL A 176 -34.23 -1.04 56.87
C VAL A 176 -32.77 -1.54 56.94
N ALA A 177 -32.29 -1.71 58.18
CA ALA A 177 -30.91 -2.15 58.44
C ALA A 177 -30.92 -3.56 59.08
N ASN A 178 -30.46 -4.57 58.34
CA ASN A 178 -30.36 -5.92 58.89
C ASN A 178 -29.05 -6.59 58.48
N PRO A 179 -28.06 -6.69 59.38
CA PRO A 179 -26.78 -7.35 59.11
C PRO A 179 -26.86 -8.81 58.66
N SER A 180 -27.99 -9.48 58.88
CA SER A 180 -28.19 -10.88 58.50
C SER A 180 -28.76 -11.07 57.10
N GLY A 181 -29.14 -9.96 56.42
CA GLY A 181 -29.65 -9.94 55.05
C GLY A 181 -31.06 -9.40 54.92
N ILE A 182 -31.45 -9.05 53.70
CA ILE A 182 -32.79 -8.57 53.36
C ILE A 182 -33.25 -9.23 52.09
N ILE A 183 -34.44 -9.79 52.07
CA ILE A 183 -35.11 -10.31 50.89
C ILE A 183 -36.28 -9.41 50.56
N CYS A 184 -36.24 -8.79 49.40
CA CYS A 184 -37.28 -7.95 48.84
C CYS A 184 -38.02 -8.69 47.73
N ASN A 185 -39.32 -8.99 47.97
CA ASN A 185 -40.18 -9.67 47.01
C ASN A 185 -41.52 -8.94 46.87
N GLY A 186 -41.59 -7.88 46.08
CA GLY A 186 -42.70 -6.98 45.98
C GLY A 186 -42.64 -5.88 47.03
N CYS A 187 -41.51 -5.57 47.57
CA CYS A 187 -41.28 -4.49 48.50
C CYS A 187 -41.33 -3.12 47.86
N GLY A 188 -41.56 -2.09 48.62
CA GLY A 188 -41.58 -0.71 48.18
C GLY A 188 -41.92 0.24 49.29
N THR A 189 -42.04 1.55 49.01
CA THR A 189 -42.44 2.55 49.95
C THR A 189 -43.50 3.47 49.38
N ILE A 190 -44.41 3.92 50.26
CA ILE A 190 -45.42 4.93 49.98
C ILE A 190 -45.17 6.12 50.94
N ASN A 191 -45.26 7.34 50.44
CA ASN A 191 -44.95 8.56 51.18
C ASN A 191 -43.54 8.61 51.76
N ALA A 192 -42.57 8.01 51.01
CA ALA A 192 -41.14 8.02 51.37
C ALA A 192 -40.29 8.49 50.20
N GLY A 193 -39.57 9.58 50.38
CA GLY A 193 -38.71 10.12 49.32
C GLY A 193 -37.49 9.27 49.03
N ARG A 194 -37.02 8.51 50.00
CA ARG A 194 -35.86 7.64 49.89
C ARG A 194 -36.08 6.33 50.67
N MET A 195 -35.73 5.24 50.01
CA MET A 195 -35.74 3.90 50.63
C MET A 195 -34.30 3.37 50.65
N THR A 196 -33.78 3.08 51.84
CA THR A 196 -32.44 2.48 51.98
C THR A 196 -32.59 1.08 52.60
N LEU A 197 -32.20 0.06 51.87
CA LEU A 197 -32.00 -1.28 52.38
C LEU A 197 -30.52 -1.50 52.63
N THR A 198 -30.14 -1.87 53.86
CA THR A 198 -28.72 -2.05 54.18
C THR A 198 -28.50 -3.26 55.06
N THR A 199 -27.39 -3.98 54.80
CA THR A 199 -26.86 -4.98 55.75
C THR A 199 -25.81 -4.36 56.69
N GLY A 200 -25.60 -3.06 56.59
CA GLY A 200 -24.69 -2.31 57.45
C GLY A 200 -25.32 -1.95 58.79
N LYS A 201 -24.52 -2.01 59.85
CA LYS A 201 -24.92 -1.42 61.13
C LYS A 201 -24.86 0.08 61.07
N PRO A 202 -25.96 0.77 61.50
CA PRO A 202 -25.97 2.25 61.53
C PRO A 202 -24.85 2.80 62.42
N GLN A 203 -24.25 3.87 62.00
CA GLN A 203 -23.25 4.62 62.77
C GLN A 203 -23.76 6.05 62.94
N PHE A 204 -23.59 6.57 64.13
CA PHE A 204 -24.08 7.88 64.51
C PHE A 204 -22.91 8.83 64.87
N ASN A 205 -23.12 10.11 64.60
CA ASN A 205 -22.28 11.19 65.07
C ASN A 205 -22.61 11.50 66.52
N GLN A 206 -21.77 12.32 67.19
CA GLN A 206 -21.99 12.72 68.55
C GLN A 206 -23.31 13.53 68.80
N ASP A 207 -23.76 14.23 67.78
CA ASP A 207 -25.05 14.96 67.76
C ASP A 207 -26.28 14.11 67.51
N GLY A 208 -26.08 12.77 67.43
CA GLY A 208 -27.14 11.84 67.14
C GLY A 208 -27.61 11.78 65.69
N SER A 209 -26.94 12.51 64.76
CA SER A 209 -27.22 12.39 63.33
C SER A 209 -26.59 11.11 62.80
N LEU A 210 -27.16 10.56 61.68
CA LEU A 210 -26.64 9.37 61.02
C LEU A 210 -25.34 9.71 60.28
N ALA A 211 -24.22 9.06 60.68
CA ALA A 211 -22.95 9.17 60.02
C ALA A 211 -22.86 8.27 58.77
N GLY A 212 -23.59 7.17 58.73
CA GLY A 212 -23.55 6.16 57.71
C GLY A 212 -23.74 4.75 58.21
N TYR A 213 -23.16 3.78 57.51
CA TYR A 213 -23.34 2.35 57.81
C TYR A 213 -22.00 1.61 57.74
N ARG A 214 -21.83 0.65 58.65
CA ARG A 214 -20.72 -0.29 58.63
C ARG A 214 -21.19 -1.64 58.11
N VAL A 215 -20.91 -1.89 56.83
CA VAL A 215 -21.28 -3.12 56.11
C VAL A 215 -20.14 -4.11 56.22
N GLU A 216 -20.43 -5.27 56.85
CA GLU A 216 -19.42 -6.34 57.03
C GLU A 216 -19.86 -7.67 56.43
N ARG A 217 -21.15 -7.94 56.37
CA ARG A 217 -21.78 -9.20 55.96
C ARG A 217 -23.18 -8.98 55.41
N GLY A 218 -23.81 -10.07 54.99
CA GLY A 218 -25.20 -10.10 54.57
C GLY A 218 -25.41 -9.80 53.11
N VAL A 219 -26.52 -10.28 52.57
CA VAL A 219 -26.91 -10.16 51.17
C VAL A 219 -28.25 -9.45 51.09
N ILE A 220 -28.43 -8.54 50.16
CA ILE A 220 -29.75 -8.03 49.76
C ILE A 220 -30.16 -8.76 48.49
N ARG A 221 -31.34 -9.42 48.51
CA ARG A 221 -31.92 -10.07 47.33
C ARG A 221 -33.18 -9.32 46.92
N VAL A 222 -33.27 -8.98 45.66
CA VAL A 222 -34.50 -8.49 45.03
C VAL A 222 -35.01 -9.58 44.10
N GLU A 223 -36.19 -10.13 44.42
CA GLU A 223 -36.78 -11.25 43.70
C GLU A 223 -38.28 -11.13 43.52
N GLY A 224 -38.89 -12.04 42.77
CA GLY A 224 -40.34 -12.13 42.58
C GLY A 224 -41.02 -10.82 42.14
N GLY A 225 -41.74 -10.17 43.02
CA GLY A 225 -42.46 -8.93 42.78
C GLY A 225 -41.59 -7.68 42.65
N GLY A 226 -40.24 -7.77 42.83
CA GLY A 226 -39.30 -6.65 42.66
C GLY A 226 -39.34 -5.62 43.79
N LEU A 227 -38.72 -4.49 43.57
CA LEU A 227 -38.67 -3.33 44.46
C LEU A 227 -39.28 -2.10 43.78
N ASN A 228 -40.35 -1.51 44.40
CA ASN A 228 -41.13 -0.42 43.88
C ASN A 228 -41.75 -0.69 42.47
N ALA A 229 -42.14 -1.90 42.21
CA ALA A 229 -42.71 -2.30 40.91
C ALA A 229 -44.10 -1.79 40.66
N ASP A 230 -44.79 -1.29 41.67
CA ASP A 230 -46.16 -0.77 41.62
C ASP A 230 -46.18 0.75 41.47
N SER A 231 -47.09 1.29 40.67
CA SER A 231 -47.27 2.74 40.41
C SER A 231 -47.63 3.54 41.69
N ARG A 232 -47.97 2.91 42.81
CA ARG A 232 -48.20 3.58 44.09
C ARG A 232 -46.95 4.18 44.73
N HIS A 233 -45.72 3.75 44.30
CA HIS A 233 -44.47 4.30 44.84
C HIS A 233 -44.27 5.77 44.40
N ASP A 234 -43.87 6.59 45.35
CA ASP A 234 -43.38 7.95 45.11
C ASP A 234 -41.87 8.13 45.40
N THR A 235 -41.19 7.00 45.55
CA THR A 235 -39.80 6.89 45.93
C THR A 235 -38.88 7.51 44.87
N GLN A 236 -38.13 8.55 45.26
CA GLN A 236 -37.19 9.20 44.39
C GLN A 236 -35.82 8.47 44.38
N TYR A 237 -35.38 7.97 45.56
CA TYR A 237 -34.04 7.39 45.71
C TYR A 237 -34.18 6.00 46.35
N VAL A 238 -33.46 5.04 45.73
CA VAL A 238 -33.30 3.68 46.28
C VAL A 238 -31.84 3.42 46.50
N ASP A 239 -31.46 3.06 47.74
CA ASP A 239 -30.10 2.65 48.07
C ASP A 239 -30.08 1.19 48.52
N LEU A 240 -29.23 0.37 47.92
CA LEU A 240 -28.94 -1.00 48.31
C LEU A 240 -27.49 -1.10 48.80
N LEU A 241 -27.28 -1.18 50.11
CA LEU A 241 -25.98 -1.08 50.73
C LEU A 241 -25.69 -2.42 51.48
N ALA A 242 -24.94 -3.31 50.84
CA ALA A 242 -24.73 -4.64 51.41
C ALA A 242 -23.35 -5.19 51.11
N ARG A 243 -22.95 -6.32 51.71
CA ARG A 243 -21.73 -6.99 51.26
C ARG A 243 -21.89 -7.62 49.88
N ALA A 244 -23.09 -8.15 49.60
CA ALA A 244 -23.47 -8.56 48.25
C ALA A 244 -24.93 -8.20 47.96
N VAL A 245 -25.23 -7.94 46.69
CA VAL A 245 -26.57 -7.61 46.20
C VAL A 245 -26.89 -8.48 45.01
N GLU A 246 -28.01 -9.22 45.13
CA GLU A 246 -28.56 -10.08 44.08
C GLU A 246 -29.86 -9.47 43.55
N ILE A 247 -29.95 -9.23 42.23
CA ILE A 247 -31.09 -8.59 41.58
C ILE A 247 -31.70 -9.58 40.60
N ASN A 248 -32.73 -10.29 41.02
CA ASN A 248 -33.44 -11.28 40.22
C ASN A 248 -34.83 -10.81 39.80
N SER A 249 -35.16 -9.54 40.02
CA SER A 249 -36.40 -8.87 39.59
C SER A 249 -36.17 -7.35 39.43
N GLY A 250 -37.18 -6.61 38.98
CA GLY A 250 -37.06 -5.20 38.72
C GLY A 250 -36.85 -4.32 39.96
N VAL A 251 -36.10 -3.25 39.83
CA VAL A 251 -35.91 -2.18 40.82
C VAL A 251 -36.25 -0.84 40.17
N TRP A 252 -37.15 -0.07 40.79
CA TRP A 252 -37.58 1.25 40.25
C TRP A 252 -37.32 2.38 41.24
N ALA A 253 -36.82 3.48 40.76
CA ALA A 253 -36.77 4.75 41.48
C ALA A 253 -36.92 5.91 40.48
N LYS A 254 -37.56 7.04 40.90
CA LYS A 254 -37.77 8.14 39.97
C LYS A 254 -36.46 8.87 39.61
N GLU A 255 -35.58 9.11 40.59
CA GLU A 255 -34.37 9.90 40.39
C GLU A 255 -33.07 9.05 40.36
N LYS A 256 -32.88 8.16 41.37
CA LYS A 256 -31.61 7.47 41.47
C LYS A 256 -31.73 6.09 42.14
N ILE A 257 -31.10 5.09 41.57
CA ILE A 257 -30.74 3.84 42.20
C ILE A 257 -29.25 3.85 42.50
N ALA A 258 -28.86 3.63 43.74
CA ALA A 258 -27.49 3.47 44.19
C ALA A 258 -27.30 2.10 44.82
N ILE A 259 -26.36 1.31 44.27
CA ILE A 259 -25.95 0.01 44.83
C ILE A 259 -24.49 0.12 45.21
N VAL A 260 -24.20 -0.09 46.51
CA VAL A 260 -22.84 -0.17 47.04
C VAL A 260 -22.64 -1.50 47.70
N ALA A 261 -21.84 -2.32 47.06
CA ALA A 261 -21.60 -3.68 47.54
C ALA A 261 -20.14 -3.91 47.91
N GLY A 262 -19.93 -4.72 48.95
CA GLY A 262 -18.63 -5.03 49.50
C GLY A 262 -18.53 -4.68 50.99
N LYS A 263 -17.43 -5.07 51.61
CA LYS A 263 -17.11 -4.73 53.01
C LYS A 263 -16.66 -3.29 53.11
N ASN A 264 -17.55 -2.41 53.62
CA ASN A 264 -17.38 -0.97 53.56
C ASN A 264 -17.86 -0.24 54.80
N LYS A 265 -17.25 0.96 55.06
CA LYS A 265 -17.98 2.04 55.71
C LYS A 265 -18.61 2.91 54.63
N VAL A 266 -19.92 3.07 54.67
CA VAL A 266 -20.70 3.83 53.65
C VAL A 266 -21.30 5.05 54.34
N ASP A 267 -21.00 6.25 53.86
CA ASP A 267 -21.58 7.48 54.40
C ASP A 267 -23.03 7.70 53.93
N THR A 268 -23.72 8.71 54.40
CA THR A 268 -25.12 9.07 54.04
C THR A 268 -25.25 9.51 52.57
N ASN A 269 -24.16 9.80 51.87
CA ASN A 269 -24.11 10.13 50.42
C ASN A 269 -23.76 8.92 49.57
N ASN A 270 -23.71 7.72 50.16
CA ASN A 270 -23.31 6.45 49.50
C ASN A 270 -21.84 6.41 49.05
N LYS A 271 -20.95 7.24 49.62
CA LYS A 271 -19.52 7.13 49.40
C LYS A 271 -18.96 6.00 50.25
N ALA A 272 -18.39 5.01 49.62
CA ALA A 272 -17.81 3.86 50.29
C ALA A 272 -16.32 4.04 50.59
N THR A 273 -15.95 3.63 51.82
CA THR A 273 -14.55 3.42 52.19
C THR A 273 -14.34 1.94 52.43
N PRO A 274 -13.62 1.20 51.57
CA PRO A 274 -13.41 -0.23 51.72
C PRO A 274 -12.71 -0.57 53.02
N MET A 275 -13.07 -1.71 53.58
CA MET A 275 -12.45 -2.32 54.73
C MET A 275 -11.82 -3.66 54.37
N GLU A 276 -10.73 -4.04 55.05
CA GLU A 276 -10.11 -5.36 54.80
C GLU A 276 -11.04 -6.49 55.25
N SER A 277 -11.02 -7.58 54.50
CA SER A 277 -11.82 -8.78 54.76
C SER A 277 -10.90 -9.95 55.07
N GLN A 278 -11.16 -10.58 56.23
CA GLN A 278 -10.59 -11.87 56.64
C GLN A 278 -11.56 -13.04 56.48
N THR A 279 -12.77 -12.77 55.97
CA THR A 279 -13.83 -13.78 55.80
C THR A 279 -13.94 -14.14 54.30
N ALA A 280 -14.48 -15.33 53.99
CA ALA A 280 -14.72 -15.75 52.62
C ALA A 280 -15.48 -14.67 51.84
N GLN A 281 -14.96 -14.36 50.62
CA GLN A 281 -15.52 -13.37 49.75
C GLN A 281 -16.69 -13.95 48.93
N PRO A 282 -17.74 -13.16 48.60
CA PRO A 282 -18.73 -13.59 47.64
C PRO A 282 -18.09 -13.70 46.26
N GLU A 283 -18.65 -14.52 45.38
CA GLU A 283 -18.21 -14.63 43.99
C GLU A 283 -18.41 -13.31 43.24
N PHE A 284 -19.57 -12.65 43.45
CA PHE A 284 -19.88 -11.33 42.92
C PHE A 284 -20.40 -10.42 44.05
N ALA A 285 -19.96 -9.16 44.01
CA ALA A 285 -20.47 -8.13 44.90
C ALA A 285 -21.87 -7.68 44.48
N ILE A 286 -22.13 -7.59 43.17
CA ILE A 286 -23.43 -7.32 42.59
C ILE A 286 -23.65 -8.35 41.47
N ASP A 287 -24.75 -9.11 41.62
CA ASP A 287 -25.15 -10.11 40.64
C ASP A 287 -26.60 -9.86 40.19
N MET A 288 -26.73 -9.53 38.90
CA MET A 288 -28.06 -9.32 38.28
C MET A 288 -28.38 -10.51 37.38
N GLY A 289 -29.42 -11.24 37.77
CA GLY A 289 -29.96 -12.37 37.01
C GLY A 289 -30.68 -11.94 35.73
N GLN A 290 -31.08 -12.91 34.92
CA GLN A 290 -31.77 -12.65 33.63
C GLN A 290 -33.11 -11.93 33.78
N MET A 291 -33.81 -12.15 34.87
CA MET A 291 -35.08 -11.50 35.18
C MET A 291 -34.92 -10.19 35.96
N GLY A 292 -33.68 -9.85 36.32
CA GLY A 292 -33.36 -8.59 36.97
C GLY A 292 -33.56 -7.39 36.05
N GLY A 293 -33.80 -6.24 36.66
CA GLY A 293 -33.92 -4.99 35.90
C GLY A 293 -33.75 -3.76 36.78
N MET A 294 -33.34 -2.65 36.22
CA MET A 294 -33.21 -1.38 36.91
C MET A 294 -33.72 -0.24 36.03
N TYR A 295 -34.58 0.60 36.61
CA TYR A 295 -35.28 1.68 35.94
C TYR A 295 -35.21 2.93 36.79
N SER A 296 -34.45 3.94 36.35
CA SER A 296 -34.29 5.19 37.13
C SER A 296 -33.70 6.34 36.28
N GLY A 297 -33.71 7.54 36.80
CA GLY A 297 -32.95 8.67 36.25
C GLY A 297 -31.43 8.36 36.22
N TYR A 298 -30.86 8.11 37.36
CA TYR A 298 -29.45 7.75 37.54
C TYR A 298 -29.31 6.34 38.12
N ILE A 299 -28.43 5.54 37.56
CA ILE A 299 -28.10 4.23 38.11
C ILE A 299 -26.61 4.18 38.43
N HIS A 300 -26.27 3.91 39.67
CA HIS A 300 -24.90 3.85 40.18
C HIS A 300 -24.65 2.56 40.91
N MET A 301 -23.75 1.74 40.42
CA MET A 301 -23.39 0.41 40.93
C MET A 301 -21.91 0.39 41.24
N VAL A 302 -21.53 0.03 42.48
CA VAL A 302 -20.15 -0.01 42.91
C VAL A 302 -19.88 -1.30 43.71
N GLY A 303 -19.05 -2.16 43.16
CA GLY A 303 -18.42 -3.28 43.87
C GLY A 303 -17.06 -2.83 44.40
N THR A 304 -16.86 -2.77 45.70
CA THR A 304 -15.70 -2.18 46.34
C THR A 304 -14.67 -3.17 46.83
N GLU A 305 -15.05 -4.41 47.09
CA GLU A 305 -14.20 -5.45 47.65
C GLU A 305 -13.19 -5.92 46.57
N LYS A 306 -11.91 -5.96 46.92
CA LYS A 306 -10.82 -6.26 45.95
C LYS A 306 -10.96 -7.70 45.44
N GLY A 307 -10.90 -7.85 44.11
CA GLY A 307 -11.04 -9.14 43.42
C GLY A 307 -12.48 -9.67 43.29
N VAL A 308 -13.46 -8.98 43.90
CA VAL A 308 -14.86 -9.38 43.80
C VAL A 308 -15.54 -8.66 42.65
N GLY A 309 -16.10 -9.42 41.74
CA GLY A 309 -16.66 -8.89 40.49
C GLY A 309 -18.06 -8.30 40.60
N VAL A 310 -18.53 -7.68 39.53
CA VAL A 310 -19.89 -7.27 39.28
C VAL A 310 -20.37 -8.00 38.03
N ARG A 311 -21.56 -8.62 38.08
CA ARG A 311 -22.12 -9.40 36.98
C ARG A 311 -23.53 -8.98 36.62
N ASN A 312 -23.81 -8.87 35.32
CA ASN A 312 -25.16 -8.85 34.74
C ASN A 312 -25.31 -10.05 33.81
N GLN A 313 -26.26 -10.96 34.10
CA GLN A 313 -26.51 -12.18 33.31
C GLN A 313 -27.64 -12.01 32.28
N GLY A 314 -27.90 -10.78 31.81
CA GLY A 314 -28.97 -10.48 30.84
C GLY A 314 -30.12 -9.68 31.39
N GLY A 315 -29.99 -9.15 32.59
CA GLY A 315 -30.96 -8.22 33.16
C GLY A 315 -31.06 -6.91 32.38
N HIS A 316 -32.25 -6.31 32.35
CA HIS A 316 -32.52 -5.08 31.61
C HIS A 316 -32.19 -3.83 32.43
N ILE A 317 -31.43 -2.90 31.89
CA ILE A 317 -31.09 -1.66 32.58
C ILE A 317 -31.49 -0.47 31.68
N GLN A 318 -32.31 0.42 32.26
CA GLN A 318 -32.68 1.67 31.60
C GLN A 318 -32.45 2.84 32.56
N ALA A 319 -31.55 3.73 32.18
CA ALA A 319 -31.32 4.99 32.86
C ALA A 319 -31.80 6.18 32.02
N ASP A 320 -32.65 7.04 32.57
CA ASP A 320 -33.10 8.26 31.82
C ASP A 320 -32.02 9.33 31.75
N LYS A 321 -30.98 9.21 32.57
CA LYS A 321 -29.82 10.10 32.58
C LYS A 321 -28.53 9.30 32.41
N THR A 322 -27.86 8.85 33.48
CA THR A 322 -26.56 8.17 33.36
C THR A 322 -26.53 6.81 34.07
N LEU A 323 -25.73 5.92 33.55
CA LEU A 323 -25.36 4.63 34.13
C LEU A 323 -23.88 4.62 34.48
N THR A 324 -23.55 4.33 35.73
CA THR A 324 -22.17 4.11 36.16
C THR A 324 -22.04 2.77 36.88
N VAL A 325 -21.16 1.93 36.39
CA VAL A 325 -20.83 0.63 37.01
C VAL A 325 -19.35 0.58 37.30
N LYS A 326 -18.98 0.35 38.54
CA LYS A 326 -17.60 0.20 38.99
C LYS A 326 -17.41 -1.10 39.74
N SER A 327 -16.35 -1.84 39.35
CA SER A 327 -15.99 -3.10 40.01
C SER A 327 -14.52 -3.07 40.42
N ASN A 328 -14.23 -3.41 41.64
CA ASN A 328 -12.87 -3.59 42.16
C ASN A 328 -12.32 -5.03 41.90
N GLY A 329 -13.00 -5.78 41.04
CA GLY A 329 -12.63 -7.03 40.42
C GLY A 329 -13.03 -7.04 38.97
N GLN A 330 -13.41 -8.18 38.45
CA GLN A 330 -13.91 -8.29 37.06
C GLN A 330 -15.30 -7.64 36.91
N LEU A 331 -15.62 -7.22 35.66
CA LEU A 331 -16.97 -6.79 35.29
C LEU A 331 -17.44 -7.69 34.16
N VAL A 332 -18.57 -8.36 34.38
CA VAL A 332 -19.11 -9.35 33.43
C VAL A 332 -20.52 -8.94 33.03
N TRP A 333 -20.69 -8.61 31.76
CA TRP A 333 -21.95 -8.27 31.12
C TRP A 333 -22.29 -9.34 30.09
N GLN A 334 -22.98 -10.38 30.48
CA GLN A 334 -23.34 -11.52 29.64
C GLN A 334 -24.84 -11.57 29.39
N SER A 335 -25.25 -12.19 28.31
CA SER A 335 -26.63 -12.56 28.04
C SER A 335 -26.72 -13.99 27.59
N ALA A 336 -27.67 -14.74 28.15
CA ALA A 336 -27.96 -16.08 27.69
C ALA A 336 -28.48 -16.12 26.23
N LYS A 337 -29.03 -15.00 25.76
CA LYS A 337 -29.44 -14.76 24.39
C LYS A 337 -28.92 -13.39 23.99
N ALA A 338 -27.87 -13.37 23.14
CA ALA A 338 -27.13 -12.18 22.77
C ALA A 338 -27.97 -11.00 22.22
N GLN A 339 -29.23 -11.21 21.90
CA GLN A 339 -30.15 -10.19 21.34
C GLN A 339 -31.14 -9.58 22.34
N GLU A 340 -31.32 -10.15 23.53
CA GLU A 340 -32.39 -9.73 24.45
C GLU A 340 -31.93 -8.84 25.62
N ALA A 341 -30.64 -8.86 25.97
CA ALA A 341 -30.13 -8.02 27.05
C ALA A 341 -29.84 -6.60 26.55
N VAL A 342 -30.70 -5.66 26.93
CA VAL A 342 -30.52 -4.26 26.58
C VAL A 342 -30.13 -3.48 27.81
N THR A 343 -28.95 -2.87 27.75
CA THR A 343 -28.50 -1.83 28.69
C THR A 343 -28.47 -0.49 27.98
N GLN A 344 -29.27 0.45 28.47
CA GLN A 344 -29.32 1.79 27.85
C GLN A 344 -29.38 2.90 28.88
N ALA A 345 -28.78 4.04 28.49
CA ALA A 345 -28.94 5.32 29.17
C ALA A 345 -29.18 6.44 28.16
N ASN A 346 -29.98 7.44 28.49
CA ASN A 346 -30.14 8.61 27.62
C ASN A 346 -28.96 9.57 27.72
N GLY A 347 -28.16 9.51 28.76
CA GLY A 347 -26.84 10.18 28.90
C GLY A 347 -25.69 9.20 28.86
N ASP A 348 -24.60 9.51 29.57
CA ASP A 348 -23.37 8.74 29.52
C ASP A 348 -23.46 7.38 30.21
N ILE A 349 -22.75 6.41 29.68
CA ILE A 349 -22.51 5.11 30.33
C ILE A 349 -21.02 4.98 30.63
N THR A 350 -20.72 4.60 31.89
CA THR A 350 -19.35 4.28 32.31
C THR A 350 -19.31 2.87 32.90
N LEU A 351 -18.52 2.00 32.32
CA LEU A 351 -18.19 0.68 32.80
C LEU A 351 -16.70 0.67 33.20
N LEU A 352 -16.40 0.52 34.49
CA LEU A 352 -15.06 0.52 35.02
C LEU A 352 -14.79 -0.77 35.80
N ALA A 353 -13.90 -1.61 35.30
CA ALA A 353 -13.39 -2.78 35.98
C ALA A 353 -11.97 -2.55 36.49
N LYS A 354 -11.64 -3.11 37.65
CA LYS A 354 -10.24 -3.21 38.09
C LYS A 354 -9.51 -4.27 37.28
N ASP A 355 -10.11 -5.44 37.12
CA ASP A 355 -9.59 -6.57 36.37
C ASP A 355 -10.25 -6.67 35.00
N ASN A 356 -10.50 -7.85 34.45
CA ASN A 356 -11.10 -8.02 33.13
C ASN A 356 -12.52 -7.48 33.04
N LEU A 357 -12.85 -6.92 31.87
CA LEU A 357 -14.21 -6.53 31.49
C LEU A 357 -14.66 -7.40 30.33
N ILE A 358 -15.74 -8.14 30.53
CA ILE A 358 -16.34 -9.01 29.51
C ILE A 358 -17.74 -8.47 29.18
N HIS A 359 -17.96 -8.17 27.90
CA HIS A 359 -19.22 -7.65 27.40
C HIS A 359 -19.82 -8.55 26.31
N GLN A 360 -21.07 -8.93 26.51
CA GLN A 360 -21.93 -9.63 25.56
C GLN A 360 -23.31 -8.99 25.61
N GLY A 361 -24.05 -8.94 24.51
CA GLY A 361 -25.37 -8.32 24.45
C GLY A 361 -25.34 -6.93 23.80
N LYS A 362 -26.34 -6.10 24.08
CA LYS A 362 -26.48 -4.77 23.50
C LYS A 362 -26.41 -3.68 24.56
N LEU A 363 -25.49 -2.75 24.41
CA LEU A 363 -25.36 -1.57 25.24
C LEU A 363 -25.43 -0.30 24.39
N HIS A 364 -26.27 0.64 24.76
CA HIS A 364 -26.42 1.92 24.06
C HIS A 364 -26.41 3.10 25.03
N SER A 365 -25.48 4.01 24.82
CA SER A 365 -25.36 5.31 25.51
C SER A 365 -25.92 6.43 24.64
N GLY A 366 -26.85 7.22 25.17
CA GLY A 366 -27.30 8.47 24.53
C GLY A 366 -26.30 9.62 24.67
N GLY A 367 -25.27 9.46 25.50
CA GLY A 367 -24.10 10.31 25.63
C GLY A 367 -22.83 9.61 25.14
N VAL A 368 -21.74 9.76 25.91
CA VAL A 368 -20.46 9.07 25.73
C VAL A 368 -20.50 7.70 26.38
N LEU A 369 -19.91 6.70 25.75
CA LEU A 369 -19.67 5.39 26.34
C LEU A 369 -18.20 5.25 26.71
N ASN A 370 -17.94 5.06 28.01
CA ASN A 370 -16.60 4.77 28.52
C ASN A 370 -16.54 3.33 29.06
N VAL A 371 -15.64 2.55 28.52
CA VAL A 371 -15.37 1.17 28.92
C VAL A 371 -13.88 1.07 29.29
N GLU A 372 -13.61 0.72 30.54
CA GLU A 372 -12.22 0.71 31.04
C GLU A 372 -11.92 -0.52 31.89
N SER A 373 -10.79 -1.15 31.61
CA SER A 373 -10.15 -2.16 32.46
C SER A 373 -8.79 -1.62 32.94
N GLN A 374 -8.63 -1.50 34.27
CA GLN A 374 -7.45 -0.83 34.87
C GLN A 374 -6.21 -1.72 34.97
N THR A 375 -6.36 -3.03 35.03
CA THR A 375 -5.22 -3.97 35.11
C THR A 375 -5.36 -5.16 34.16
N GLY A 376 -6.56 -5.43 33.66
CA GLY A 376 -6.88 -6.55 32.78
C GLY A 376 -7.26 -6.14 31.37
N SER A 377 -7.96 -7.04 30.70
CA SER A 377 -8.38 -6.94 29.30
C SER A 377 -9.85 -6.53 29.17
N VAL A 378 -10.23 -6.06 27.99
CA VAL A 378 -11.63 -5.83 27.59
C VAL A 378 -11.98 -6.81 26.48
N ASP A 379 -12.95 -7.68 26.72
CA ASP A 379 -13.49 -8.65 25.78
C ASP A 379 -14.91 -8.24 25.36
N ASN A 380 -15.13 -7.92 24.08
CA ASN A 380 -16.44 -7.55 23.55
C ASN A 380 -16.88 -8.51 22.45
N THR A 381 -17.95 -9.25 22.67
CA THR A 381 -18.63 -10.06 21.65
C THR A 381 -20.01 -9.52 21.29
N GLY A 382 -20.46 -8.47 21.97
CA GLY A 382 -21.74 -7.82 21.78
C GLY A 382 -21.69 -6.52 20.98
N THR A 383 -22.64 -5.62 21.22
CA THR A 383 -22.69 -4.30 20.62
C THR A 383 -22.48 -3.22 21.67
N LEU A 384 -21.39 -2.49 21.56
CA LEU A 384 -21.09 -1.26 22.31
C LEU A 384 -21.41 -0.07 21.43
N ALA A 385 -22.45 0.68 21.77
CA ALA A 385 -22.95 1.77 20.95
C ALA A 385 -23.13 3.07 21.75
N ALA A 386 -22.87 4.21 21.14
CA ALA A 386 -23.11 5.52 21.72
C ALA A 386 -23.59 6.53 20.69
N PHE A 387 -24.43 7.48 21.12
CA PHE A 387 -24.82 8.62 20.31
C PHE A 387 -23.66 9.64 20.15
N LYS A 388 -22.78 9.71 21.13
CA LYS A 388 -21.49 10.42 21.08
C LYS A 388 -20.33 9.43 20.95
N ASP A 389 -19.19 9.73 21.53
CA ASP A 389 -17.97 8.95 21.42
C ASP A 389 -18.05 7.61 22.16
N VAL A 390 -17.30 6.64 21.66
CA VAL A 390 -17.05 5.37 22.34
C VAL A 390 -15.55 5.28 22.67
N ASN A 391 -15.24 5.21 23.96
CA ASN A 391 -13.89 5.09 24.49
C ASN A 391 -13.71 3.72 25.13
N ILE A 392 -12.77 2.93 24.65
CA ILE A 392 -12.41 1.63 25.20
C ILE A 392 -10.95 1.65 25.59
N ASN A 393 -10.66 1.51 26.88
CA ASN A 393 -9.32 1.53 27.43
C ASN A 393 -9.02 0.24 28.20
N ALA A 394 -7.87 -0.36 27.97
CA ALA A 394 -7.42 -1.53 28.71
C ALA A 394 -5.92 -1.44 29.02
N LYS A 395 -5.52 -1.92 30.20
CA LYS A 395 -4.11 -2.13 30.46
C LYS A 395 -3.60 -3.44 29.87
N GLY A 396 -4.46 -4.48 29.82
CA GLY A 396 -4.28 -5.69 29.04
C GLY A 396 -4.78 -5.49 27.59
N ASP A 397 -5.18 -6.60 26.97
CA ASP A 397 -5.65 -6.62 25.60
C ASP A 397 -7.07 -6.03 25.43
N ILE A 398 -7.37 -5.55 24.24
CA ILE A 398 -8.74 -5.29 23.78
C ILE A 398 -9.06 -6.33 22.72
N HIS A 399 -10.00 -7.23 23.02
CA HIS A 399 -10.54 -8.20 22.08
C HIS A 399 -11.99 -7.83 21.71
N SER A 400 -12.25 -7.52 20.43
CA SER A 400 -13.60 -7.18 20.00
C SER A 400 -14.02 -7.98 18.77
N GLN A 401 -14.84 -8.99 18.97
CA GLN A 401 -15.53 -9.72 17.91
C GLN A 401 -16.91 -9.13 17.60
N GLY A 402 -17.39 -8.25 18.46
CA GLY A 402 -18.67 -7.57 18.35
C GLY A 402 -18.60 -6.23 17.61
N ASN A 403 -19.66 -5.45 17.72
CA ASN A 403 -19.77 -4.15 17.10
C ASN A 403 -19.39 -3.03 18.07
N VAL A 404 -18.68 -2.03 17.58
CA VAL A 404 -18.39 -0.76 18.27
C VAL A 404 -18.89 0.36 17.39
N LEU A 405 -19.92 1.09 17.85
CA LEU A 405 -20.67 2.05 17.05
C LEU A 405 -20.70 3.42 17.74
N ALA A 406 -20.02 4.40 17.18
CA ALA A 406 -20.07 5.80 17.65
C ALA A 406 -20.96 6.65 16.75
N GLY A 407 -21.71 7.58 17.36
CA GLY A 407 -22.68 8.40 16.65
C GLY A 407 -23.99 7.66 16.31
N SER A 408 -24.30 6.55 17.00
CA SER A 408 -25.44 5.71 16.69
C SER A 408 -26.68 6.06 17.53
N ASP A 409 -27.86 5.90 16.93
CA ASP A 409 -29.12 5.87 17.66
C ASP A 409 -29.35 4.51 18.37
N ASN A 410 -30.42 4.40 19.13
CA ASN A 410 -30.79 3.16 19.86
C ASN A 410 -31.12 1.98 18.93
N LYS A 411 -31.32 2.22 17.65
CA LYS A 411 -31.49 1.20 16.60
C LYS A 411 -30.18 0.81 15.90
N SER A 412 -29.06 1.31 16.40
CA SER A 412 -27.71 1.06 15.86
C SER A 412 -27.45 1.69 14.47
N LYS A 413 -28.22 2.72 14.10
CA LYS A 413 -27.98 3.51 12.88
C LYS A 413 -27.05 4.67 13.20
N ILE A 414 -25.98 4.84 12.44
CA ILE A 414 -25.01 5.95 12.61
C ILE A 414 -25.64 7.22 12.03
N ILE A 415 -25.91 8.21 12.90
CA ILE A 415 -26.61 9.45 12.56
C ILE A 415 -25.84 10.71 12.97
N ASN A 416 -24.95 10.62 13.97
CA ASN A 416 -24.21 11.74 14.53
C ASN A 416 -22.72 11.64 14.26
N ASN A 417 -22.01 12.77 14.28
CA ASN A 417 -20.55 12.82 14.25
C ASN A 417 -19.99 12.47 15.63
N ALA A 418 -19.16 11.48 15.69
CA ALA A 418 -18.60 10.98 16.94
C ALA A 418 -17.36 10.13 16.65
N ASN A 419 -16.57 9.81 17.68
CA ASN A 419 -15.30 9.11 17.54
C ASN A 419 -15.32 7.73 18.22
N ILE A 420 -14.52 6.81 17.71
CA ILE A 420 -14.12 5.57 18.41
C ILE A 420 -12.66 5.71 18.81
N ILE A 421 -12.40 5.53 20.09
CA ILE A 421 -11.06 5.57 20.65
C ILE A 421 -10.79 4.24 21.36
N LEU A 422 -9.83 3.48 20.84
CA LEU A 422 -9.35 2.23 21.42
C LEU A 422 -7.92 2.43 21.92
N ALA A 423 -7.66 2.19 23.18
CA ALA A 423 -6.33 2.31 23.76
C ALA A 423 -5.99 1.10 24.63
N SER A 424 -4.89 0.42 24.32
CA SER A 424 -4.36 -0.69 25.07
C SER A 424 -2.88 -0.51 25.37
N GLU A 425 -2.43 -0.96 26.55
CA GLU A 425 -0.99 -1.04 26.83
C GLU A 425 -0.38 -2.33 26.22
N GLU A 426 -1.19 -3.31 25.77
CA GLU A 426 -0.78 -4.56 25.13
C GLU A 426 -1.29 -4.66 23.69
N LYS A 427 -2.21 -5.53 23.37
CA LYS A 427 -2.72 -5.78 22.00
C LYS A 427 -4.15 -5.28 21.82
N ILE A 428 -4.47 -4.78 20.65
CA ILE A 428 -5.85 -4.62 20.18
C ILE A 428 -6.09 -5.65 19.08
N ASP A 429 -7.10 -6.49 19.26
CA ASP A 429 -7.54 -7.53 18.34
C ASP A 429 -9.03 -7.37 18.07
N THR A 430 -9.38 -7.00 16.82
CA THR A 430 -10.78 -6.84 16.44
C THR A 430 -11.10 -7.69 15.20
N ARG A 431 -12.28 -8.31 15.21
CA ARG A 431 -12.82 -9.10 14.08
C ARG A 431 -14.23 -8.66 13.71
N GLY A 432 -14.82 -7.77 14.50
CA GLY A 432 -16.18 -7.27 14.35
C GLY A 432 -16.27 -6.04 13.48
N THR A 433 -17.08 -5.08 13.91
CA THR A 433 -17.41 -3.87 13.18
C THR A 433 -17.03 -2.63 13.99
N LEU A 434 -16.32 -1.70 13.41
CA LEU A 434 -15.99 -0.38 13.95
C LEU A 434 -16.62 0.67 13.04
N LEU A 435 -17.68 1.35 13.47
CA LEU A 435 -18.38 2.34 12.67
C LEU A 435 -18.46 3.69 13.39
N SER A 436 -18.07 4.73 12.69
CA SER A 436 -18.13 6.13 13.10
C SER A 436 -18.36 7.01 11.88
N LYS A 437 -18.89 8.23 12.07
CA LYS A 437 -18.87 9.26 11.02
C LYS A 437 -17.64 10.17 11.09
N GLN A 438 -16.88 10.14 12.18
CA GLN A 438 -15.73 11.01 12.37
C GLN A 438 -14.46 10.16 12.45
N ASP A 439 -13.84 10.05 13.59
CA ASP A 439 -12.53 9.41 13.68
C ASP A 439 -12.61 8.03 14.34
N ILE A 440 -11.80 7.11 13.85
CA ILE A 440 -11.46 5.87 14.55
C ILE A 440 -9.97 5.90 14.86
N THR A 441 -9.63 5.92 16.15
CA THR A 441 -8.27 5.90 16.62
C THR A 441 -8.00 4.65 17.43
N ALA A 442 -6.94 3.91 17.10
CA ALA A 442 -6.50 2.77 17.89
C ALA A 442 -4.99 2.87 18.17
N THR A 443 -4.63 2.71 19.46
CA THR A 443 -3.23 2.77 19.91
C THR A 443 -2.93 1.62 20.85
N ALA A 444 -1.90 0.81 20.52
CA ALA A 444 -1.47 -0.35 21.32
C ALA A 444 0.00 -0.70 21.10
N LYS A 445 0.53 -1.74 21.77
CA LYS A 445 1.82 -2.35 21.40
C LYS A 445 1.75 -3.00 20.02
N SER A 446 0.64 -3.70 19.72
CA SER A 446 0.35 -4.27 18.41
C SER A 446 -1.14 -4.19 18.10
N LEU A 447 -1.47 -4.15 16.82
CA LEU A 447 -2.85 -4.02 16.34
C LEU A 447 -3.14 -5.14 15.35
N ASP A 448 -4.22 -5.88 15.57
CA ASP A 448 -4.74 -6.86 14.64
C ASP A 448 -6.22 -6.58 14.37
N LEU A 449 -6.47 -5.91 13.25
CA LEU A 449 -7.82 -5.59 12.75
C LEU A 449 -8.13 -6.40 11.48
N SER A 450 -7.50 -7.56 11.33
CA SER A 450 -7.76 -8.46 10.20
C SER A 450 -9.23 -8.86 10.16
N GLN A 451 -9.82 -8.91 8.97
CA GLN A 451 -11.24 -9.22 8.75
C GLN A 451 -12.24 -8.25 9.41
N THR A 452 -11.78 -7.17 10.04
CA THR A 452 -12.65 -6.16 10.67
C THR A 452 -13.34 -5.30 9.58
N GLN A 453 -14.59 -4.93 9.80
CA GLN A 453 -15.29 -3.92 9.02
C GLN A 453 -15.10 -2.55 9.67
N ILE A 454 -14.50 -1.62 8.95
CA ILE A 454 -14.17 -0.27 9.44
C ILE A 454 -14.81 0.77 8.52
N ALA A 455 -15.59 1.71 9.08
CA ALA A 455 -16.06 2.87 8.34
C ALA A 455 -15.98 4.13 9.21
N ALA A 456 -15.34 5.19 8.67
CA ALA A 456 -15.14 6.47 9.36
C ALA A 456 -14.78 7.58 8.35
N SER A 457 -14.68 8.83 8.81
CA SER A 457 -13.96 9.86 8.02
C SER A 457 -12.46 9.62 8.09
N ASN A 458 -11.90 9.45 9.28
CA ASN A 458 -10.46 9.24 9.44
C ASN A 458 -10.16 7.95 10.21
N LEU A 459 -9.16 7.21 9.76
CA LEU A 459 -8.63 6.05 10.44
C LEU A 459 -7.19 6.30 10.86
N ALA A 460 -6.91 6.30 12.17
CA ALA A 460 -5.59 6.48 12.73
C ALA A 460 -5.19 5.27 13.59
N LEU A 461 -4.26 4.46 13.11
CA LEU A 461 -3.77 3.28 13.82
C LEU A 461 -2.30 3.48 14.19
N THR A 462 -1.97 3.26 15.47
CA THR A 462 -0.60 3.40 15.98
C THR A 462 -0.19 2.16 16.76
N SER A 463 0.79 1.44 16.25
CA SER A 463 1.47 0.36 16.95
C SER A 463 2.81 0.84 17.50
N LYS A 464 3.03 0.67 18.81
CA LYS A 464 4.21 1.19 19.50
C LYS A 464 5.40 0.22 19.49
N GLN A 465 5.17 -1.07 19.33
CA GLN A 465 6.22 -2.09 19.41
C GLN A 465 6.09 -3.22 18.39
N GLY A 466 4.87 -3.58 17.99
CA GLY A 466 4.57 -4.68 17.09
C GLY A 466 4.04 -4.22 15.73
N ASP A 467 3.30 -5.10 15.08
CA ASP A 467 2.75 -4.90 13.76
C ASP A 467 1.35 -4.27 13.78
N ILE A 468 0.92 -3.77 12.63
CA ILE A 468 -0.47 -3.47 12.32
C ILE A 468 -0.92 -4.49 11.27
N ALA A 469 -1.88 -5.33 11.61
CA ALA A 469 -2.49 -6.29 10.69
C ALA A 469 -3.89 -5.81 10.29
N LEU A 470 -4.12 -5.71 8.98
CA LEU A 470 -5.39 -5.33 8.34
C LEU A 470 -5.80 -6.35 7.27
N THR A 471 -5.20 -7.54 7.28
CA THR A 471 -5.44 -8.57 6.26
C THR A 471 -6.92 -8.87 6.11
N GLN A 472 -7.44 -8.77 4.88
CA GLN A 472 -8.86 -8.98 4.56
C GLN A 472 -9.84 -8.03 5.29
N ALA A 473 -9.38 -6.94 5.89
CA ALA A 473 -10.27 -5.95 6.46
C ALA A 473 -11.06 -5.21 5.36
N LYS A 474 -12.27 -4.76 5.70
CA LYS A 474 -13.10 -3.93 4.83
C LYS A 474 -13.07 -2.51 5.35
N ILE A 475 -12.42 -1.62 4.62
CA ILE A 475 -12.15 -0.25 5.06
C ILE A 475 -12.83 0.74 4.12
N ASP A 476 -13.72 1.57 4.68
CA ASP A 476 -14.40 2.67 3.98
C ASP A 476 -14.15 3.96 4.77
N VAL A 477 -13.12 4.71 4.38
CA VAL A 477 -12.66 5.91 5.11
C VAL A 477 -12.16 6.98 4.13
N SER A 478 -12.21 8.26 4.54
CA SER A 478 -11.64 9.33 3.73
C SER A 478 -10.12 9.43 3.87
N ASP A 479 -9.61 9.36 5.09
CA ASP A 479 -8.17 9.50 5.33
C ASP A 479 -7.62 8.34 6.17
N VAL A 480 -6.43 7.87 5.81
CA VAL A 480 -5.75 6.74 6.47
C VAL A 480 -4.39 7.17 7.00
N LYS A 481 -4.18 7.00 8.30
CA LYS A 481 -2.88 7.17 8.95
C LYS A 481 -2.49 5.90 9.69
N LEU A 482 -1.48 5.21 9.21
CA LEU A 482 -0.95 4.01 9.85
C LEU A 482 0.49 4.24 10.28
N SER A 483 0.78 4.01 11.55
CA SER A 483 2.12 4.17 12.12
C SER A 483 2.49 2.93 12.92
N SER A 484 3.49 2.20 12.47
CA SER A 484 4.01 1.01 13.14
C SER A 484 5.53 1.12 13.31
N VAL A 485 6.04 0.69 14.46
CA VAL A 485 7.49 0.53 14.66
C VAL A 485 8.03 -0.67 13.88
N ARG A 486 7.19 -1.68 13.64
CA ARG A 486 7.48 -2.86 12.83
C ARG A 486 6.72 -2.81 11.51
N ASP A 487 5.95 -3.81 11.20
CA ASP A 487 5.38 -4.03 9.88
C ASP A 487 3.89 -3.68 9.82
N ILE A 488 3.44 -3.38 8.61
CA ILE A 488 2.02 -3.20 8.30
C ILE A 488 1.63 -4.24 7.27
N HIS A 489 0.58 -5.00 7.57
CA HIS A 489 0.05 -6.08 6.76
C HIS A 489 -1.33 -5.69 6.20
N THR A 490 -1.41 -5.53 4.89
CA THR A 490 -2.64 -5.16 4.16
C THR A 490 -2.95 -6.14 3.03
N GLN A 491 -2.59 -7.40 3.22
CA GLN A 491 -2.83 -8.44 2.22
C GLN A 491 -4.34 -8.63 1.99
N GLN A 492 -4.71 -8.76 0.71
CA GLN A 492 -6.09 -9.00 0.28
C GLN A 492 -7.09 -7.93 0.76
N ILE A 493 -6.61 -6.71 0.99
CA ILE A 493 -7.45 -5.58 1.40
C ILE A 493 -7.92 -4.81 0.18
N GLN A 494 -9.04 -4.10 0.33
CA GLN A 494 -9.47 -3.06 -0.60
C GLN A 494 -9.66 -1.76 0.19
N ILE A 495 -8.84 -0.76 -0.11
CA ILE A 495 -8.92 0.58 0.49
C ILE A 495 -9.16 1.61 -0.60
N GLN A 496 -10.17 2.44 -0.39
CA GLN A 496 -10.39 3.66 -1.15
C GLN A 496 -10.38 4.83 -0.18
N ALA A 497 -9.44 5.77 -0.35
CA ALA A 497 -9.30 6.93 0.54
C ALA A 497 -8.83 8.18 -0.20
N GLN A 498 -9.04 9.36 0.38
CA GLN A 498 -8.57 10.62 -0.21
C GLN A 498 -7.05 10.79 -0.04
N GLN A 499 -6.51 10.34 1.10
CA GLN A 499 -5.09 10.45 1.41
C GLN A 499 -4.63 9.31 2.32
N TRP A 500 -3.35 8.93 2.16
CA TRP A 500 -2.68 7.95 3.02
C TRP A 500 -1.39 8.51 3.59
N ASN A 501 -1.18 8.24 4.88
CA ASN A 501 0.09 8.53 5.57
C ASN A 501 0.55 7.26 6.28
N ILE A 502 1.54 6.60 5.70
CA ILE A 502 2.04 5.30 6.15
C ILE A 502 3.47 5.44 6.64
N ASN A 503 3.70 5.05 7.88
CA ASN A 503 5.03 5.02 8.49
C ASN A 503 5.25 3.64 9.13
N ALA A 504 6.21 2.86 8.62
CA ALA A 504 6.48 1.50 9.10
C ALA A 504 7.92 1.07 8.82
N ASN A 505 8.28 -0.12 9.31
CA ASN A 505 9.44 -0.83 8.81
C ASN A 505 9.11 -1.39 7.41
N ASN A 506 8.17 -2.32 7.30
CA ASN A 506 7.71 -2.84 6.01
C ASN A 506 6.20 -2.60 5.81
N LEU A 507 5.79 -2.51 4.54
CA LEU A 507 4.39 -2.57 4.13
C LEU A 507 4.19 -3.77 3.20
N PHE A 508 3.35 -4.71 3.62
CA PHE A 508 2.99 -5.91 2.86
C PHE A 508 1.58 -5.77 2.29
N ASN A 509 1.48 -5.57 0.97
CA ASN A 509 0.22 -5.35 0.24
C ASN A 509 -0.06 -6.45 -0.80
N GLN A 510 0.38 -7.68 -0.57
CA GLN A 510 0.16 -8.75 -1.54
C GLN A 510 -1.34 -8.97 -1.81
N ASN A 511 -1.71 -8.98 -3.09
CA ASN A 511 -3.11 -9.08 -3.54
C ASN A 511 -4.04 -7.99 -2.96
N GLY A 512 -3.49 -6.91 -2.39
CA GLY A 512 -4.26 -5.77 -1.89
C GLY A 512 -4.46 -4.69 -2.95
N THR A 513 -5.54 -3.94 -2.84
CA THR A 513 -5.86 -2.82 -3.74
C THR A 513 -6.04 -1.53 -2.95
N TRP A 514 -5.27 -0.52 -3.30
CA TRP A 514 -5.32 0.82 -2.72
C TRP A 514 -5.62 1.84 -3.82
N VAL A 515 -6.68 2.61 -3.67
CA VAL A 515 -7.08 3.66 -4.63
C VAL A 515 -7.20 4.99 -3.92
N GLN A 516 -6.41 5.97 -4.35
CA GLN A 516 -6.52 7.34 -3.87
C GLN A 516 -7.54 8.13 -4.69
N THR A 517 -8.49 8.74 -4.01
CA THR A 517 -9.54 9.58 -4.63
C THR A 517 -9.29 11.08 -4.50
N GLY A 518 -8.52 11.51 -3.48
CA GLY A 518 -8.23 12.92 -3.22
C GLY A 518 -6.99 13.44 -3.96
N PRO A 519 -6.83 14.77 -4.08
CA PRO A 519 -5.72 15.39 -4.80
C PRO A 519 -4.43 15.53 -3.95
N ASN A 520 -4.50 15.34 -2.65
CA ASN A 520 -3.38 15.56 -1.75
C ASN A 520 -2.29 14.50 -1.92
N GLU A 521 -1.06 14.84 -1.49
CA GLU A 521 0.04 13.89 -1.55
C GLU A 521 -0.09 12.81 -0.47
N SER A 522 -0.12 11.56 -0.89
CA SER A 522 0.01 10.39 -0.03
C SER A 522 1.50 10.10 0.24
N GLN A 523 1.82 9.60 1.43
CA GLN A 523 3.20 9.34 1.83
C GLN A 523 3.36 7.90 2.32
N PHE A 524 4.38 7.22 1.79
CA PHE A 524 4.90 5.96 2.29
C PHE A 524 6.34 6.17 2.76
N ALA A 525 6.53 6.21 4.07
CA ALA A 525 7.83 6.34 4.73
C ALA A 525 8.20 5.00 5.37
N LEU A 526 8.90 4.16 4.61
CA LEU A 526 9.27 2.81 5.00
C LEU A 526 10.76 2.72 5.25
N LYS A 527 11.16 2.13 6.38
CA LYS A 527 12.57 1.85 6.69
C LYS A 527 13.08 0.61 5.98
N GLY A 528 12.20 -0.32 5.63
CA GLY A 528 12.45 -1.56 4.92
C GLY A 528 11.69 -1.62 3.58
N GLN A 529 10.90 -2.65 3.36
CA GLN A 529 10.32 -2.98 2.07
C GLN A 529 8.88 -2.47 1.89
N LEU A 530 8.58 -1.99 0.68
CA LEU A 530 7.23 -2.01 0.13
C LEU A 530 7.06 -3.29 -0.70
N ASN A 531 6.26 -4.23 -0.22
CA ASN A 531 5.92 -5.44 -0.97
C ASN A 531 4.47 -5.34 -1.51
N ASN A 532 4.36 -5.01 -2.78
CA ASN A 532 3.10 -4.88 -3.51
C ASN A 532 2.83 -6.06 -4.46
N GLN A 533 3.53 -7.19 -4.28
CA GLN A 533 3.41 -8.34 -5.17
C GLN A 533 1.94 -8.73 -5.42
N ASP A 534 1.56 -8.94 -6.67
CA ASP A 534 0.19 -9.27 -7.12
C ASP A 534 -0.88 -8.26 -6.66
N GLY A 535 -0.48 -7.08 -6.16
CA GLY A 535 -1.36 -6.04 -5.65
C GLY A 535 -1.49 -4.84 -6.59
N ALA A 536 -2.31 -3.85 -6.20
CA ALA A 536 -2.48 -2.61 -6.93
C ALA A 536 -2.48 -1.40 -5.98
N ILE A 537 -1.66 -0.41 -6.29
CA ILE A 537 -1.63 0.88 -5.60
C ILE A 537 -1.80 1.98 -6.66
N GLU A 538 -2.93 2.66 -6.63
CA GLU A 538 -3.24 3.79 -7.51
C GLU A 538 -3.34 5.07 -6.70
N THR A 539 -2.48 6.03 -6.99
CA THR A 539 -2.41 7.30 -6.27
C THR A 539 -2.62 8.48 -7.22
N ASN A 540 -3.00 9.63 -6.68
CA ASN A 540 -2.87 10.89 -7.41
C ASN A 540 -1.46 11.47 -7.24
N ARG A 541 -0.97 11.50 -6.00
CA ARG A 541 0.39 11.95 -5.69
C ARG A 541 0.97 11.04 -4.62
N LEU A 542 2.14 10.49 -4.86
CA LEU A 542 2.84 9.61 -3.93
C LEU A 542 4.26 10.09 -3.68
N LYS A 543 4.58 10.32 -2.41
CA LYS A 543 5.95 10.39 -1.92
C LYS A 543 6.33 9.02 -1.36
N LEU A 544 7.26 8.35 -2.02
CA LEU A 544 7.71 7.01 -1.63
C LEU A 544 9.17 7.06 -1.17
N ASN A 545 9.40 6.62 0.07
CA ASN A 545 10.72 6.31 0.59
C ASN A 545 10.70 4.88 1.12
N ALA A 546 11.56 4.01 0.62
CA ALA A 546 11.68 2.63 1.06
C ALA A 546 13.13 2.11 0.92
N ASP A 547 13.48 1.07 1.65
CA ASP A 547 14.75 0.38 1.43
C ASP A 547 14.70 -0.47 0.16
N SER A 548 13.58 -1.16 -0.07
CA SER A 548 13.31 -1.89 -1.32
C SER A 548 11.84 -1.85 -1.73
N LEU A 549 11.59 -2.02 -3.03
CA LEU A 549 10.27 -2.08 -3.64
C LEU A 549 10.11 -3.40 -4.40
N ASN A 550 9.15 -4.20 -4.01
CA ASN A 550 8.70 -5.36 -4.79
C ASN A 550 7.32 -5.08 -5.39
N ASN A 551 7.27 -4.88 -6.70
CA ASN A 551 6.07 -4.66 -7.51
C ASN A 551 5.89 -5.78 -8.55
N GLN A 552 6.34 -7.00 -8.24
CA GLN A 552 6.23 -8.16 -9.14
C GLN A 552 4.76 -8.50 -9.42
N ASN A 553 4.40 -8.70 -10.69
CA ASN A 553 3.03 -8.95 -11.17
C ASN A 553 2.00 -7.91 -10.66
N ALA A 554 2.43 -6.71 -10.30
CA ALA A 554 1.65 -5.74 -9.56
C ALA A 554 1.57 -4.39 -10.27
N ARG A 555 0.71 -3.52 -9.79
CA ARG A 555 0.52 -2.19 -10.33
C ARG A 555 0.80 -1.13 -9.26
N LEU A 556 1.70 -0.19 -9.57
CA LEU A 556 1.99 0.98 -8.75
C LEU A 556 1.98 2.22 -9.63
N VAL A 557 0.93 3.04 -9.54
CA VAL A 557 0.76 4.18 -10.45
C VAL A 557 0.39 5.47 -9.74
N ALA A 558 0.91 6.59 -10.26
CA ALA A 558 0.58 7.94 -9.83
C ALA A 558 -0.17 8.68 -10.96
N LEU A 559 -1.46 8.93 -10.78
CA LEU A 559 -2.37 9.46 -11.79
C LEU A 559 -2.36 10.99 -11.89
N GLY A 560 -1.82 11.69 -10.90
CA GLY A 560 -1.68 13.15 -10.93
C GLY A 560 -0.60 13.60 -11.90
N LYS A 561 -0.73 14.84 -12.42
CA LYS A 561 0.20 15.43 -13.37
C LYS A 561 1.45 16.06 -12.72
N SER A 562 1.60 15.98 -11.41
CA SER A 562 2.76 16.50 -10.68
C SER A 562 4.00 15.64 -10.89
N GLN A 563 5.15 16.18 -10.51
CA GLN A 563 6.39 15.40 -10.44
C GLN A 563 6.34 14.41 -9.28
N HIS A 564 6.82 13.19 -9.53
CA HIS A 564 6.97 12.11 -8.56
C HIS A 564 8.44 11.73 -8.44
N ASP A 565 8.98 11.84 -7.22
CA ASP A 565 10.35 11.46 -6.89
C ASP A 565 10.32 10.33 -5.87
N TRP A 566 10.57 9.10 -6.34
CA TRP A 566 10.53 7.90 -5.50
C TRP A 566 11.95 7.47 -5.14
N GLN A 567 12.19 7.36 -3.84
CA GLN A 567 13.49 7.02 -3.28
C GLN A 567 13.47 5.58 -2.76
N VAL A 568 14.17 4.69 -3.44
CA VAL A 568 14.37 3.30 -3.04
C VAL A 568 15.87 3.10 -2.85
N LYS A 569 16.30 2.77 -1.64
CA LYS A 569 17.73 2.72 -1.33
C LYS A 569 18.45 1.58 -2.05
N ASN A 570 17.88 0.38 -2.04
CA ASN A 570 18.50 -0.82 -2.57
C ASN A 570 17.90 -1.25 -3.92
N SER A 571 16.80 -1.98 -3.94
CA SER A 571 16.30 -2.61 -5.16
C SER A 571 14.85 -2.30 -5.46
N VAL A 572 14.56 -2.11 -6.73
CA VAL A 572 13.21 -2.10 -7.31
C VAL A 572 13.04 -3.37 -8.12
N ASN A 573 12.08 -4.19 -7.77
CA ASN A 573 11.64 -5.34 -8.57
C ASN A 573 10.28 -5.05 -9.18
N ASN A 574 10.23 -4.82 -10.48
CA ASN A 574 9.01 -4.61 -11.28
C ASN A 574 8.82 -5.74 -12.31
N GLN A 575 9.34 -6.94 -12.02
CA GLN A 575 9.21 -8.09 -12.93
C GLN A 575 7.73 -8.37 -13.23
N GLN A 576 7.36 -8.35 -14.51
CA GLN A 576 5.99 -8.53 -14.98
C GLN A 576 4.98 -7.52 -14.40
N GLY A 577 5.44 -6.49 -13.70
CA GLY A 577 4.61 -5.45 -13.08
C GLY A 577 4.50 -4.18 -13.90
N GLU A 578 3.70 -3.25 -13.42
CA GLU A 578 3.53 -1.91 -13.96
C GLU A 578 3.87 -0.84 -12.92
N ILE A 579 4.83 0.02 -13.24
CA ILE A 579 5.09 1.27 -12.54
C ILE A 579 4.78 2.41 -13.49
N GLY A 580 3.94 3.38 -13.07
CA GLY A 580 3.52 4.45 -13.96
C GLY A 580 3.27 5.80 -13.29
N ALA A 581 3.38 6.87 -14.09
CA ALA A 581 2.98 8.21 -13.69
C ALA A 581 2.38 9.00 -14.86
N ASN A 582 1.38 9.85 -14.57
CA ASN A 582 0.86 10.81 -15.54
C ASN A 582 1.69 12.11 -15.57
N GLY A 583 2.48 12.39 -14.53
CA GLY A 583 3.49 13.45 -14.49
C GLY A 583 4.91 12.91 -14.66
N ASP A 584 5.91 13.74 -14.37
CA ASP A 584 7.31 13.31 -14.37
C ASP A 584 7.56 12.26 -13.29
N LEU A 585 8.26 11.19 -13.63
CA LEU A 585 8.63 10.13 -12.70
C LEU A 585 10.14 10.02 -12.60
N THR A 586 10.66 10.22 -11.40
CA THR A 586 12.04 9.94 -11.06
C THR A 586 12.07 8.76 -10.08
N LEU A 587 12.84 7.72 -10.40
CA LEU A 587 13.03 6.54 -9.56
C LEU A 587 14.52 6.34 -9.29
N ASN A 588 14.91 6.44 -8.03
CA ASN A 588 16.27 6.29 -7.59
C ASN A 588 16.44 4.96 -6.84
N ALA A 589 17.43 4.15 -7.21
CA ALA A 589 17.71 2.86 -6.58
C ALA A 589 19.19 2.46 -6.68
N THR A 590 19.58 1.37 -6.02
CA THR A 590 20.87 0.71 -6.34
C THR A 590 20.71 -0.16 -7.60
N SER A 591 19.60 -0.88 -7.71
CA SER A 591 19.27 -1.69 -8.89
C SER A 591 17.77 -1.62 -9.23
N ILE A 592 17.46 -1.67 -10.53
CA ILE A 592 16.08 -1.67 -11.04
C ILE A 592 15.93 -2.90 -11.94
N ASN A 593 15.03 -3.80 -11.57
CA ASN A 593 14.63 -4.95 -12.38
C ASN A 593 13.23 -4.69 -12.96
N ASN A 594 13.17 -4.51 -14.27
CA ASN A 594 11.93 -4.35 -15.04
C ASN A 594 11.73 -5.51 -16.04
N GLN A 595 12.28 -6.69 -15.75
CA GLN A 595 12.18 -7.85 -16.65
C GLN A 595 10.71 -8.17 -16.98
N SER A 596 10.37 -8.16 -18.26
CA SER A 596 9.00 -8.35 -18.76
C SER A 596 7.96 -7.38 -18.17
N GLY A 597 8.39 -6.36 -17.44
CA GLY A 597 7.52 -5.35 -16.82
C GLY A 597 7.42 -4.08 -17.66
N THR A 598 6.66 -3.11 -17.16
CA THR A 598 6.51 -1.80 -17.78
C THR A 598 6.77 -0.70 -16.77
N ILE A 599 7.67 0.23 -17.10
CA ILE A 599 7.81 1.49 -16.37
C ILE A 599 7.48 2.63 -17.34
N LYS A 600 6.52 3.45 -17.00
CA LYS A 600 6.03 4.50 -17.91
C LYS A 600 5.77 5.85 -17.26
N SER A 601 5.92 6.91 -18.03
CA SER A 601 5.50 8.27 -17.69
C SER A 601 4.84 8.95 -18.88
N GLN A 602 3.81 9.73 -18.68
CA GLN A 602 3.23 10.49 -19.79
C GLN A 602 4.12 11.69 -20.21
N THR A 603 5.04 12.11 -19.33
CA THR A 603 5.95 13.22 -19.58
C THR A 603 7.40 12.76 -19.55
N LYS A 604 8.09 12.81 -18.44
CA LYS A 604 9.51 12.45 -18.33
C LYS A 604 9.70 11.26 -17.39
N LEU A 605 10.54 10.35 -17.79
CA LEU A 605 10.97 9.20 -17.00
C LEU A 605 12.47 9.29 -16.72
N ALA A 606 12.86 9.37 -15.47
CA ALA A 606 14.24 9.29 -15.03
C ALA A 606 14.44 8.05 -14.15
N LEU A 607 15.28 7.14 -14.59
CA LEU A 607 15.68 5.95 -13.80
C LEU A 607 17.17 6.10 -13.47
N ASN A 608 17.46 6.22 -12.17
CA ASN A 608 18.81 6.38 -11.67
C ASN A 608 19.19 5.17 -10.81
N ALA A 609 19.97 4.26 -11.38
CA ALA A 609 20.48 3.09 -10.67
C ALA A 609 21.99 3.26 -10.42
N LYS A 610 22.42 3.01 -9.18
CA LYS A 610 23.84 3.02 -8.85
C LYS A 610 24.62 1.89 -9.53
N GLU A 611 23.96 0.76 -9.76
CA GLU A 611 24.56 -0.41 -10.39
C GLU A 611 23.89 -0.74 -11.73
N GLN A 612 22.68 -1.25 -11.72
CA GLN A 612 22.09 -1.81 -12.94
C GLN A 612 20.62 -1.48 -13.14
N ILE A 613 20.24 -1.36 -14.41
CA ILE A 613 18.85 -1.38 -14.86
C ILE A 613 18.69 -2.60 -15.77
N ASP A 614 17.83 -3.52 -15.40
CA ASP A 614 17.44 -4.67 -16.23
C ASP A 614 16.03 -4.45 -16.80
N ASN A 615 15.97 -4.19 -18.10
CA ASN A 615 14.74 -4.06 -18.89
C ASN A 615 14.60 -5.20 -19.89
N SER A 616 15.18 -6.37 -19.60
CA SER A 616 15.09 -7.52 -20.51
C SER A 616 13.62 -7.92 -20.76
N ALA A 617 13.24 -8.01 -22.02
CA ALA A 617 11.86 -8.22 -22.47
C ALA A 617 10.83 -7.21 -21.89
N GLY A 618 11.27 -6.14 -21.21
CA GLY A 618 10.42 -5.12 -20.59
C GLY A 618 10.24 -3.88 -21.44
N ASN A 619 9.43 -2.93 -20.94
CA ASN A 619 9.11 -1.69 -21.62
C ASN A 619 9.41 -0.47 -20.74
N LEU A 620 10.20 0.47 -21.26
CA LEU A 620 10.39 1.80 -20.71
C LEU A 620 9.81 2.81 -21.69
N VAL A 621 8.79 3.56 -21.27
CA VAL A 621 8.06 4.47 -22.16
C VAL A 621 7.86 5.84 -21.51
N ALA A 622 8.16 6.90 -22.24
CA ALA A 622 7.80 8.25 -21.80
C ALA A 622 7.29 9.10 -22.99
N GLY A 623 6.40 10.03 -22.68
CA GLY A 623 5.90 10.96 -23.72
C GLY A 623 6.98 11.92 -24.24
N ASN A 624 7.71 12.59 -23.34
CA ASN A 624 8.63 13.64 -23.70
C ASN A 624 10.10 13.20 -23.63
N ALA A 625 10.53 12.60 -22.52
CA ALA A 625 11.93 12.23 -22.37
C ALA A 625 12.13 11.01 -21.46
N ILE A 626 13.11 10.19 -21.80
CA ILE A 626 13.68 9.14 -20.95
C ILE A 626 15.13 9.50 -20.64
N ASN A 627 15.49 9.47 -19.37
CA ASN A 627 16.86 9.58 -18.89
C ASN A 627 17.21 8.33 -18.09
N LEU A 628 18.15 7.52 -18.56
CA LEU A 628 18.61 6.30 -17.92
C LEU A 628 20.04 6.45 -17.47
N GLN A 629 20.26 6.33 -16.18
CA GLN A 629 21.59 6.32 -15.60
C GLN A 629 21.80 5.02 -14.84
N ALA A 630 22.71 4.17 -15.29
CA ALA A 630 23.06 2.92 -14.66
C ALA A 630 24.59 2.86 -14.48
N GLY A 631 25.07 2.77 -13.25
CA GLY A 631 26.53 2.84 -12.98
C GLY A 631 27.33 1.73 -13.61
N LYS A 632 26.76 0.51 -13.72
CA LYS A 632 27.47 -0.65 -14.30
C LYS A 632 26.85 -1.13 -15.61
N SER A 633 25.54 -1.32 -15.64
CA SER A 633 24.89 -1.90 -16.83
C SER A 633 23.44 -1.51 -17.02
N LEU A 634 23.06 -1.29 -18.27
CA LEU A 634 21.69 -1.25 -18.75
C LEU A 634 21.47 -2.46 -19.67
N ASN A 635 20.63 -3.38 -19.24
CA ASN A 635 20.23 -4.53 -20.06
C ASN A 635 18.84 -4.27 -20.66
N ASN A 636 18.77 -4.11 -21.98
CA ASN A 636 17.55 -3.98 -22.76
C ASN A 636 17.38 -5.15 -23.74
N GLN A 637 17.92 -6.31 -23.43
CA GLN A 637 17.84 -7.50 -24.30
C GLN A 637 16.36 -7.84 -24.57
N SER A 638 15.97 -7.88 -25.84
CA SER A 638 14.57 -8.10 -26.26
C SER A 638 13.57 -7.08 -25.70
N GLY A 639 14.02 -6.06 -24.98
CA GLY A 639 13.17 -5.03 -24.38
C GLY A 639 12.96 -3.83 -25.30
N THR A 640 12.11 -2.91 -24.88
CA THR A 640 11.80 -1.67 -25.61
C THR A 640 12.02 -0.44 -24.75
N ILE A 641 12.74 0.53 -25.27
CA ILE A 641 12.88 1.87 -24.70
C ILE A 641 12.38 2.86 -25.77
N ASN A 642 11.36 3.64 -25.46
CA ASN A 642 10.72 4.54 -26.42
C ASN A 642 10.28 5.86 -25.81
N SER A 643 10.70 6.97 -26.41
CA SER A 643 10.30 8.32 -26.00
C SER A 643 10.55 9.34 -27.14
N GLN A 644 10.11 10.58 -26.95
CA GLN A 644 10.46 11.68 -27.84
C GLN A 644 11.98 11.97 -27.79
N LYS A 645 12.57 12.03 -26.60
CA LYS A 645 14.02 12.14 -26.39
C LYS A 645 14.51 11.02 -25.47
N VAL A 646 15.67 10.42 -25.78
CA VAL A 646 16.29 9.40 -24.93
C VAL A 646 17.75 9.74 -24.65
N THR A 647 18.14 9.64 -23.39
CA THR A 647 19.53 9.78 -22.95
C THR A 647 19.89 8.54 -22.10
N VAL A 648 21.01 7.91 -22.42
CA VAL A 648 21.53 6.72 -21.73
C VAL A 648 22.96 6.98 -21.28
N THR A 649 23.23 6.74 -20.01
CA THR A 649 24.59 6.79 -19.44
C THR A 649 24.82 5.52 -18.62
N THR A 650 25.81 4.73 -18.98
CA THR A 650 26.15 3.46 -18.32
C THR A 650 27.59 3.04 -18.62
N ASP A 651 28.10 1.98 -17.93
CA ASP A 651 29.34 1.34 -18.39
C ASP A 651 29.05 0.40 -19.56
N ASN A 652 28.02 -0.42 -19.47
CA ASN A 652 27.65 -1.38 -20.50
C ASN A 652 26.18 -1.26 -20.88
N LEU A 653 25.88 -1.17 -22.17
CA LEU A 653 24.52 -1.24 -22.73
C LEU A 653 24.37 -2.54 -23.52
N ASN A 654 23.48 -3.41 -23.09
CA ASN A 654 23.07 -4.56 -23.86
C ASN A 654 21.67 -4.31 -24.48
N ASN A 655 21.62 -4.07 -25.79
CA ASN A 655 20.40 -3.91 -26.58
C ASN A 655 20.22 -5.07 -27.59
N ALA A 656 20.82 -6.23 -27.33
CA ALA A 656 20.70 -7.39 -28.23
C ALA A 656 19.22 -7.79 -28.40
N LEU A 657 18.76 -7.94 -29.63
CA LEU A 657 17.35 -8.20 -29.96
C LEU A 657 16.37 -7.12 -29.44
N GLY A 658 16.84 -6.08 -28.77
CA GLY A 658 16.03 -5.03 -28.18
C GLY A 658 15.80 -3.84 -29.11
N LYS A 659 14.96 -2.91 -28.69
CA LYS A 659 14.63 -1.68 -29.39
C LYS A 659 14.87 -0.47 -28.49
N LEU A 660 15.70 0.44 -28.94
CA LEU A 660 15.94 1.72 -28.31
C LEU A 660 15.58 2.82 -29.32
N ILE A 661 14.49 3.52 -29.08
CA ILE A 661 13.88 4.43 -30.05
C ILE A 661 13.69 5.80 -29.45
N SER A 662 14.14 6.80 -30.15
CA SER A 662 13.85 8.21 -29.88
C SER A 662 13.18 8.86 -31.09
N GLN A 663 12.15 9.66 -30.88
CA GLN A 663 11.48 10.36 -31.96
C GLN A 663 12.29 11.61 -32.45
N THR A 664 13.17 12.16 -31.60
CA THR A 664 14.02 13.29 -31.95
C THR A 664 15.49 12.98 -31.70
N THR A 665 16.00 13.16 -30.51
CA THR A 665 17.42 12.98 -30.19
C THR A 665 17.67 11.76 -29.31
N LEU A 666 18.71 11.02 -29.66
CA LEU A 666 19.19 9.88 -28.93
C LEU A 666 20.65 10.05 -28.57
N ASP A 667 20.93 10.16 -27.28
CA ASP A 667 22.28 10.33 -26.75
C ASP A 667 22.65 9.09 -25.92
N ILE A 668 23.67 8.36 -26.32
CA ILE A 668 24.17 7.16 -25.65
C ILE A 668 25.64 7.33 -25.28
N VAL A 669 25.95 7.23 -24.01
CA VAL A 669 27.30 7.16 -23.48
C VAL A 669 27.43 5.87 -22.69
N ALA A 670 28.20 4.91 -23.25
CA ALA A 670 28.53 3.65 -22.59
C ALA A 670 30.06 3.55 -22.47
N GLN A 671 30.56 3.56 -21.23
CA GLN A 671 32.02 3.65 -21.01
C GLN A 671 32.81 2.46 -21.58
N GLN A 672 32.20 1.27 -21.63
CA GLN A 672 32.85 0.04 -22.07
C GLN A 672 32.27 -0.50 -23.39
N GLN A 673 30.99 -0.81 -23.41
CA GLN A 673 30.40 -1.52 -24.53
C GLN A 673 28.94 -1.13 -24.79
N VAL A 674 28.58 -1.05 -26.07
CA VAL A 674 27.21 -1.11 -26.59
C VAL A 674 27.08 -2.40 -27.40
N ASN A 675 26.26 -3.34 -26.94
CA ASN A 675 25.91 -4.53 -27.69
C ASN A 675 24.51 -4.33 -28.32
N ASN A 676 24.47 -4.20 -29.65
CA ASN A 676 23.25 -4.07 -30.47
C ASN A 676 23.10 -5.25 -31.45
N ALA A 677 23.66 -6.41 -31.15
CA ALA A 677 23.54 -7.58 -32.03
C ALA A 677 22.07 -7.97 -32.25
N ASN A 678 21.61 -8.06 -33.49
CA ASN A 678 20.21 -8.26 -33.84
C ASN A 678 19.23 -7.21 -33.25
N GLY A 679 19.74 -6.12 -32.65
CA GLY A 679 18.96 -5.08 -32.04
C GLY A 679 18.74 -3.86 -32.95
N PHE A 680 17.89 -2.96 -32.48
CA PHE A 680 17.59 -1.71 -33.17
C PHE A 680 17.83 -0.50 -32.24
N ILE A 681 18.69 0.41 -32.68
CA ILE A 681 18.92 1.73 -32.06
C ILE A 681 18.52 2.78 -33.09
N GLY A 682 17.47 3.55 -32.82
CA GLY A 682 16.90 4.49 -33.80
C GLY A 682 16.59 5.87 -33.25
N SER A 683 16.84 6.90 -34.06
CA SER A 683 16.49 8.26 -33.74
C SER A 683 15.78 8.95 -34.94
N GLY A 684 14.69 9.68 -34.66
CA GLY A 684 13.95 10.45 -35.66
C GLY A 684 14.67 11.74 -36.10
N ASP A 685 15.74 12.16 -35.43
CA ASP A 685 16.57 13.29 -35.88
C ASP A 685 18.06 12.93 -35.67
N LYS A 686 18.63 13.19 -34.51
CA LYS A 686 20.07 13.05 -34.25
C LYS A 686 20.35 11.87 -33.30
N LEU A 687 21.40 11.14 -33.60
CA LEU A 687 21.98 10.10 -32.80
C LEU A 687 23.41 10.43 -32.45
N THR A 688 23.75 10.38 -31.14
CA THR A 688 25.12 10.42 -30.64
C THR A 688 25.40 9.18 -29.86
N LEU A 689 26.46 8.45 -30.19
CA LEU A 689 26.86 7.24 -29.50
C LEU A 689 28.35 7.27 -29.18
N ALA A 690 28.72 7.19 -27.95
CA ALA A 690 30.11 7.13 -27.49
C ALA A 690 30.31 5.87 -26.61
N THR A 691 31.33 5.06 -27.00
CA THR A 691 31.68 3.82 -26.27
C THR A 691 33.12 3.39 -26.57
N GLN A 692 33.67 2.41 -25.82
CA GLN A 692 34.89 1.71 -26.22
C GLN A 692 34.59 0.75 -27.39
N ASN A 693 33.56 -0.09 -27.23
CA ASN A 693 33.21 -1.09 -28.21
C ASN A 693 31.74 -1.01 -28.62
N LEU A 694 31.46 -0.89 -29.90
CA LEU A 694 30.12 -1.00 -30.47
C LEU A 694 30.01 -2.33 -31.22
N VAL A 695 29.18 -3.24 -30.73
CA VAL A 695 28.82 -4.48 -31.41
C VAL A 695 27.44 -4.29 -32.05
N ASN A 696 27.43 -4.07 -33.39
CA ASN A 696 26.20 -3.92 -34.20
C ASN A 696 26.08 -5.04 -35.22
N SER A 697 26.63 -6.19 -34.91
CA SER A 697 26.68 -7.36 -35.78
C SER A 697 25.36 -8.13 -35.86
N GLN A 698 25.32 -9.16 -36.73
CA GLN A 698 24.18 -10.07 -36.87
C GLN A 698 22.84 -9.33 -37.15
N GLN A 699 22.80 -8.45 -38.14
CA GLN A 699 21.65 -7.64 -38.54
C GLN A 699 21.29 -6.52 -37.56
N GLY A 700 22.14 -6.21 -36.58
CA GLY A 700 21.98 -5.02 -35.73
C GLY A 700 21.86 -3.76 -36.57
N THR A 701 20.97 -2.86 -36.16
CA THR A 701 20.75 -1.61 -36.88
C THR A 701 20.92 -0.42 -35.96
N VAL A 702 21.76 0.52 -36.37
CA VAL A 702 21.85 1.86 -35.79
C VAL A 702 21.43 2.87 -36.86
N GLN A 703 20.36 3.63 -36.59
CA GLN A 703 19.75 4.48 -37.59
C GLN A 703 19.40 5.88 -37.05
N SER A 704 19.56 6.91 -37.85
CA SER A 704 18.99 8.25 -37.62
C SER A 704 18.34 8.81 -38.87
N GLU A 705 17.36 9.72 -38.74
CA GLU A 705 16.78 10.37 -39.91
C GLU A 705 17.63 11.51 -40.43
N THR A 706 18.44 12.16 -39.58
CA THR A 706 19.31 13.19 -40.01
C THR A 706 20.78 12.86 -39.78
N GLN A 707 21.26 12.82 -38.59
CA GLN A 707 22.67 12.73 -38.28
C GLN A 707 23.00 11.62 -37.26
N SER A 708 23.96 10.77 -37.57
CA SER A 708 24.59 9.81 -36.67
C SER A 708 26.06 10.15 -36.43
N ASN A 709 26.37 10.46 -35.16
CA ASN A 709 27.74 10.65 -34.69
C ASN A 709 28.12 9.44 -33.81
N ILE A 710 28.97 8.58 -34.28
CA ILE A 710 29.38 7.39 -33.58
C ILE A 710 30.87 7.47 -33.29
N HIS A 711 31.22 7.51 -32.04
CA HIS A 711 32.58 7.50 -31.54
C HIS A 711 32.84 6.22 -30.75
N ALA A 712 33.65 5.31 -31.24
CA ALA A 712 34.00 4.09 -30.54
C ALA A 712 35.46 3.72 -30.86
N LYS A 713 36.14 3.08 -29.90
CA LYS A 713 37.47 2.54 -30.17
C LYS A 713 37.40 1.42 -31.21
N GLU A 714 36.36 0.58 -31.11
CA GLU A 714 36.10 -0.48 -32.06
C GLU A 714 34.63 -0.56 -32.46
N ILE A 715 34.35 -0.73 -33.77
CA ILE A 715 33.02 -0.90 -34.30
C ILE A 715 32.93 -2.26 -35.02
N ASP A 716 32.19 -3.19 -34.48
CA ASP A 716 31.78 -4.44 -35.15
C ASP A 716 30.40 -4.24 -35.80
N ASN A 717 30.37 -4.00 -37.09
CA ASN A 717 29.20 -3.88 -37.95
C ASN A 717 29.09 -5.08 -38.92
N ASN A 718 29.67 -6.22 -38.58
CA ASN A 718 29.60 -7.42 -39.45
C ASN A 718 28.17 -7.86 -39.66
N GLN A 719 27.70 -7.86 -40.91
CA GLN A 719 26.32 -8.09 -41.29
C GLN A 719 25.31 -7.09 -40.66
N GLY A 720 25.78 -6.01 -40.05
CA GLY A 720 24.98 -4.98 -39.43
C GLY A 720 24.73 -3.77 -40.34
N GLN A 721 23.99 -2.79 -39.84
CA GLN A 721 23.61 -1.59 -40.58
C GLN A 721 23.88 -0.35 -39.73
N LEU A 722 24.60 0.63 -40.28
CA LEU A 722 24.79 1.99 -39.80
C LEU A 722 24.19 2.94 -40.81
N LEU A 723 23.08 3.58 -40.50
CA LEU A 723 22.27 4.34 -41.43
C LEU A 723 22.03 5.78 -40.92
N ALA A 724 22.07 6.77 -41.85
CA ALA A 724 21.53 8.09 -41.57
C ALA A 724 20.89 8.69 -42.82
N GLY A 725 19.85 9.50 -42.63
CA GLY A 725 19.22 10.19 -43.75
C GLY A 725 20.09 11.28 -44.34
N LYS A 726 20.93 11.98 -43.52
CA LYS A 726 21.83 13.01 -43.99
C LYS A 726 23.31 12.68 -43.75
N ASP A 727 23.76 12.69 -42.53
CA ASP A 727 25.19 12.61 -42.21
C ASP A 727 25.53 11.44 -41.28
N ILE A 728 26.54 10.68 -41.62
CA ILE A 728 27.23 9.77 -40.70
C ILE A 728 28.63 10.26 -40.46
N LEU A 729 29.01 10.44 -39.21
CA LEU A 729 30.38 10.61 -38.75
C LEU A 729 30.78 9.39 -37.89
N LEU A 730 31.71 8.61 -38.38
CA LEU A 730 32.34 7.51 -37.63
C LEU A 730 33.76 7.89 -37.25
N THR A 731 34.08 7.83 -35.98
CA THR A 731 35.46 8.01 -35.48
C THR A 731 35.83 6.78 -34.68
N THR A 732 36.79 6.00 -35.15
CA THR A 732 37.14 4.71 -34.58
C THR A 732 38.58 4.33 -34.86
N ASN A 733 39.19 3.45 -34.07
CA ASN A 733 40.44 2.79 -34.45
C ASN A 733 40.17 1.66 -35.46
N ALA A 734 39.13 0.85 -35.19
CA ALA A 734 38.80 -0.24 -36.10
C ALA A 734 37.33 -0.28 -36.47
N LEU A 735 37.00 -0.38 -37.73
CA LEU A 735 35.66 -0.65 -38.26
C LEU A 735 35.68 -2.02 -38.96
N TYR A 736 34.97 -2.99 -38.39
CA TYR A 736 34.66 -4.28 -39.01
C TYR A 736 33.26 -4.21 -39.61
N SER A 737 33.12 -4.26 -40.92
CA SER A 737 31.87 -4.19 -41.69
C SER A 737 31.77 -5.28 -42.75
N GLU A 738 32.27 -6.50 -42.44
CA GLU A 738 32.14 -7.62 -43.34
C GLU A 738 30.67 -7.92 -43.64
N LYS A 739 30.28 -7.90 -44.89
CA LYS A 739 28.85 -7.96 -45.31
C LYS A 739 27.95 -6.92 -44.69
N GLY A 740 28.51 -5.95 -43.98
CA GLY A 740 27.79 -4.87 -43.34
C GLY A 740 27.44 -3.74 -44.31
N ASN A 741 26.60 -2.85 -43.85
CA ASN A 741 26.17 -1.65 -44.61
C ASN A 741 26.36 -0.39 -43.79
N VAL A 742 27.04 0.62 -44.37
CA VAL A 742 27.13 1.97 -43.88
C VAL A 742 26.57 2.89 -44.96
N SER A 743 25.49 3.62 -44.67
CA SER A 743 24.83 4.42 -45.70
C SER A 743 24.24 5.74 -45.17
N ALA A 744 24.55 6.84 -45.84
CA ALA A 744 23.97 8.14 -45.59
C ALA A 744 24.03 9.02 -46.86
N LYS A 745 23.46 10.23 -46.79
CA LYS A 745 23.70 11.23 -47.83
C LYS A 745 25.20 11.59 -47.86
N ASN A 746 25.80 11.91 -46.72
CA ASN A 746 27.23 12.13 -46.56
C ASN A 746 27.78 11.13 -45.51
N VAL A 747 28.81 10.40 -45.87
CA VAL A 747 29.53 9.48 -44.98
C VAL A 747 30.95 9.99 -44.77
N ASN A 748 31.32 10.21 -43.52
CA ASN A 748 32.64 10.56 -43.09
C ASN A 748 33.16 9.51 -42.09
N ILE A 749 34.25 8.82 -42.43
CA ILE A 749 34.87 7.80 -41.60
C ILE A 749 36.33 8.22 -41.33
N GLN A 750 36.67 8.29 -40.05
CA GLN A 750 38.04 8.43 -39.57
C GLN A 750 38.39 7.15 -38.79
N ALA A 751 39.34 6.39 -39.35
CA ALA A 751 39.71 5.09 -38.76
C ALA A 751 41.17 4.78 -38.98
N ASP A 752 41.75 3.97 -38.09
CA ASP A 752 43.06 3.34 -38.35
C ASP A 752 42.90 2.17 -39.32
N THR A 753 41.94 1.31 -39.07
CA THR A 753 41.67 0.14 -39.92
C THR A 753 40.19 0.00 -40.25
N ILE A 754 39.90 -0.30 -41.52
CA ILE A 754 38.54 -0.61 -42.00
C ILE A 754 38.54 -1.99 -42.67
N ASN A 755 37.72 -2.89 -42.23
CA ASN A 755 37.46 -4.16 -42.90
C ASN A 755 36.06 -4.14 -43.51
N ASN A 756 35.97 -3.90 -44.83
CA ASN A 756 34.71 -3.84 -45.60
C ASN A 756 34.60 -5.05 -46.56
N ILE A 757 35.10 -6.23 -46.17
CA ILE A 757 34.99 -7.44 -46.99
C ILE A 757 33.54 -7.75 -47.35
N GLU A 758 33.24 -7.81 -48.66
CA GLU A 758 31.86 -8.05 -49.13
C GLU A 758 30.83 -7.05 -48.60
N GLY A 759 31.25 -6.03 -47.86
CA GLY A 759 30.42 -5.00 -47.26
C GLY A 759 30.12 -3.83 -48.22
N LYS A 760 29.31 -2.87 -47.77
CA LYS A 760 28.89 -1.74 -48.56
C LYS A 760 28.99 -0.42 -47.76
N ILE A 761 29.74 0.53 -48.24
CA ILE A 761 29.81 1.89 -47.69
C ILE A 761 29.33 2.85 -48.76
N VAL A 762 28.27 3.60 -48.48
CA VAL A 762 27.60 4.49 -49.46
C VAL A 762 27.40 5.87 -48.88
N GLY A 763 28.07 6.84 -49.47
CA GLY A 763 27.71 8.25 -49.30
C GLY A 763 26.99 8.73 -50.58
N GLN A 764 25.65 8.89 -50.50
CA GLN A 764 24.89 9.25 -51.69
C GLN A 764 25.45 10.47 -52.39
N ASP A 765 25.78 11.55 -51.65
CA ASP A 765 26.41 12.76 -52.20
C ASP A 765 27.93 12.70 -51.99
N LYS A 766 28.37 12.34 -50.79
CA LYS A 766 29.78 12.40 -50.46
C LYS A 766 30.23 11.20 -49.60
N LEU A 767 31.32 10.60 -49.98
CA LEU A 767 32.02 9.58 -49.16
C LEU A 767 33.45 10.05 -48.90
N THR A 768 33.76 10.26 -47.62
CA THR A 768 35.11 10.63 -47.17
C THR A 768 35.61 9.60 -46.18
N ILE A 769 36.81 9.06 -46.44
CA ILE A 769 37.51 8.13 -45.57
C ILE A 769 38.92 8.67 -45.30
N ILE A 770 39.21 8.86 -44.02
CA ILE A 770 40.57 9.18 -43.55
C ILE A 770 41.12 7.97 -42.85
N LEU A 771 42.24 7.44 -43.38
CA LEU A 771 42.78 6.14 -42.99
C LEU A 771 44.21 6.27 -42.50
N ASN A 772 44.54 5.65 -41.37
CA ASN A 772 45.89 5.65 -40.86
C ASN A 772 46.69 4.37 -41.16
N ASN A 773 46.02 3.23 -41.34
CA ASN A 773 46.67 1.93 -41.51
C ASN A 773 46.14 1.13 -42.72
N LEU A 774 44.94 0.53 -42.64
CA LEU A 774 44.48 -0.38 -43.70
C LEU A 774 42.97 -0.22 -43.98
N LEU A 775 42.60 -0.11 -45.23
CA LEU A 775 41.23 -0.32 -45.71
C LEU A 775 41.18 -1.62 -46.56
N ASN A 776 40.63 -2.64 -46.02
CA ASN A 776 40.34 -3.86 -46.76
C ASN A 776 38.93 -3.83 -47.36
N ASN A 777 38.86 -3.61 -48.68
CA ASN A 777 37.61 -3.55 -49.46
C ASN A 777 37.49 -4.77 -50.40
N THR A 778 38.06 -5.93 -49.99
CA THR A 778 38.03 -7.16 -50.81
C THR A 778 36.56 -7.57 -51.08
N ARG A 779 36.18 -7.59 -52.37
CA ARG A 779 34.80 -7.83 -52.85
C ARG A 779 33.78 -6.83 -52.27
N GLY A 780 34.21 -5.84 -51.52
CA GLY A 780 33.36 -4.79 -50.95
C GLY A 780 33.06 -3.64 -51.94
N LYS A 781 32.23 -2.72 -51.53
CA LYS A 781 31.80 -1.58 -52.35
C LYS A 781 31.91 -0.27 -51.60
N LEU A 782 32.60 0.72 -52.16
CA LEU A 782 32.63 2.11 -51.75
C LEU A 782 31.94 2.92 -52.86
N LEU A 783 30.78 3.47 -52.61
CA LEU A 783 29.94 4.09 -53.65
C LEU A 783 29.53 5.50 -53.26
N THR A 784 29.53 6.42 -54.26
CA THR A 784 28.98 7.76 -54.14
C THR A 784 28.47 8.28 -55.48
N ASN A 785 27.48 9.18 -55.44
CA ASN A 785 27.03 9.83 -56.64
C ASN A 785 27.92 11.07 -57.02
N ASN A 786 28.49 11.81 -56.04
CA ASN A 786 29.23 13.01 -56.36
C ASN A 786 30.74 12.88 -56.04
N ALA A 787 31.10 12.91 -54.75
CA ALA A 787 32.55 12.97 -54.42
C ALA A 787 32.98 11.80 -53.54
N LEU A 788 33.98 11.03 -54.00
CA LEU A 788 34.70 10.04 -53.23
C LEU A 788 36.07 10.55 -52.81
N THR A 789 36.39 10.52 -51.55
CA THR A 789 37.74 10.86 -51.07
C THR A 789 38.21 9.75 -50.12
N VAL A 790 39.27 9.08 -50.44
CA VAL A 790 39.97 8.15 -49.53
C VAL A 790 41.40 8.68 -49.40
N SER A 791 41.75 9.05 -48.18
CA SER A 791 43.08 9.67 -47.95
C SER A 791 43.69 9.26 -46.61
N GLY A 792 45.03 9.37 -46.50
CA GLY A 792 45.72 9.11 -45.26
C GLY A 792 47.13 8.52 -45.49
N GLN A 793 47.58 7.76 -44.46
CA GLN A 793 48.91 7.10 -44.48
C GLN A 793 48.79 5.56 -44.62
N GLY A 794 47.62 5.05 -44.74
CA GLY A 794 47.37 3.62 -44.83
C GLY A 794 47.36 3.05 -46.26
N ASP A 795 47.09 1.78 -46.35
CA ASP A 795 46.92 1.03 -47.58
C ASP A 795 45.45 0.75 -47.91
N ILE A 796 45.10 0.66 -49.16
CA ILE A 796 43.82 0.09 -49.60
C ILE A 796 43.99 -1.23 -50.33
N HIS A 797 43.29 -2.25 -49.89
CA HIS A 797 43.13 -3.53 -50.57
C HIS A 797 41.72 -3.57 -51.19
N ASN A 798 41.66 -3.40 -52.53
CA ASN A 798 40.41 -3.39 -53.31
C ASN A 798 40.31 -4.66 -54.19
N GLN A 799 40.84 -5.81 -53.75
CA GLN A 799 40.81 -7.04 -54.52
C GLN A 799 39.38 -7.43 -54.85
N LYS A 800 39.04 -7.50 -56.12
CA LYS A 800 37.65 -7.75 -56.62
C LYS A 800 36.60 -6.79 -56.05
N GLY A 801 37.02 -5.74 -55.37
CA GLY A 801 36.16 -4.71 -54.83
C GLY A 801 35.86 -3.58 -55.80
N ILE A 802 34.95 -2.67 -55.38
CA ILE A 802 34.51 -1.54 -56.22
C ILE A 802 34.65 -0.25 -55.42
N LEU A 803 35.38 0.70 -55.97
CA LEU A 803 35.34 2.13 -55.64
C LEU A 803 34.68 2.85 -56.78
N GLN A 804 33.56 3.48 -56.57
CA GLN A 804 32.81 4.14 -57.63
C GLN A 804 32.28 5.50 -57.21
N SER A 805 32.52 6.50 -58.05
CA SER A 805 31.88 7.82 -57.99
C SER A 805 31.20 8.14 -59.32
N SER A 806 30.01 8.74 -59.30
CA SER A 806 29.36 9.23 -60.53
C SER A 806 29.89 10.62 -60.96
N GLU A 807 30.76 11.24 -60.14
CA GLU A 807 31.46 12.47 -60.54
C GLU A 807 32.96 12.34 -60.29
N ASN A 808 33.45 12.78 -59.14
CA ASN A 808 34.88 12.88 -58.86
C ASN A 808 35.33 11.87 -57.77
N ALA A 809 36.51 11.32 -57.92
CA ALA A 809 37.14 10.51 -56.93
C ALA A 809 38.61 10.87 -56.70
N THR A 810 39.02 10.85 -55.44
CA THR A 810 40.44 11.02 -55.05
C THR A 810 40.81 9.88 -54.09
N VAL A 811 41.83 9.15 -54.43
CA VAL A 811 42.45 8.14 -53.55
C VAL A 811 43.90 8.48 -53.31
N ALA A 812 44.29 8.86 -52.12
CA ALA A 812 45.64 9.31 -51.77
C ALA A 812 46.16 8.55 -50.53
N LEU A 813 46.94 7.52 -50.75
CA LEU A 813 47.34 6.55 -49.72
C LEU A 813 48.84 6.10 -49.92
N GLU A 814 49.39 5.28 -49.01
CA GLU A 814 50.72 4.68 -49.16
C GLU A 814 50.74 3.68 -50.31
N ASN A 815 49.82 2.68 -50.27
CA ASN A 815 49.71 1.70 -51.34
C ASN A 815 48.23 1.56 -51.76
N ILE A 816 48.03 1.34 -53.08
CA ILE A 816 46.73 1.07 -53.65
C ILE A 816 46.77 -0.30 -54.34
N HIS A 817 46.06 -1.27 -53.77
CA HIS A 817 45.98 -2.63 -54.31
C HIS A 817 44.57 -2.80 -54.93
N ASN A 818 44.51 -2.84 -56.27
CA ASN A 818 43.27 -2.94 -57.07
C ASN A 818 43.26 -4.26 -57.86
N GLU A 819 43.86 -5.32 -57.41
CA GLU A 819 43.95 -6.59 -58.16
C GLU A 819 42.52 -7.14 -58.41
N GLN A 820 42.19 -7.27 -59.70
CA GLN A 820 40.85 -7.68 -60.16
C GLN A 820 39.69 -6.76 -59.66
N GLY A 821 40.00 -5.65 -59.07
CA GLY A 821 39.06 -4.67 -58.57
C GLY A 821 38.75 -3.57 -59.55
N LYS A 822 37.81 -2.67 -59.19
CA LYS A 822 37.40 -1.53 -59.98
C LYS A 822 37.54 -0.24 -59.20
N ILE A 823 38.18 0.75 -59.78
CA ILE A 823 38.20 2.16 -59.30
C ILE A 823 37.71 3.05 -60.44
N VAL A 824 36.53 3.61 -60.28
CA VAL A 824 35.82 4.30 -61.38
C VAL A 824 35.27 5.65 -60.89
N ALA A 825 35.55 6.68 -61.69
CA ALA A 825 34.85 7.97 -61.55
C ALA A 825 34.30 8.42 -62.91
N ALA A 826 33.08 8.98 -62.91
CA ALA A 826 32.51 9.36 -64.21
C ALA A 826 33.19 10.60 -64.80
N GLN A 827 33.67 11.52 -63.90
CA GLN A 827 34.33 12.78 -64.36
C GLN A 827 35.85 12.73 -64.10
N GLN A 828 36.26 13.04 -62.88
CA GLN A 828 37.71 13.12 -62.57
C GLN A 828 38.08 12.07 -61.51
N LEU A 829 39.13 11.33 -61.78
CA LEU A 829 39.76 10.41 -60.83
C LEU A 829 41.25 10.81 -60.61
N THR A 830 41.55 11.02 -59.34
CA THR A 830 42.99 11.29 -58.96
C THR A 830 43.42 10.15 -58.04
N LEU A 831 44.38 9.38 -58.47
CA LEU A 831 45.03 8.34 -57.69
C LEU A 831 46.43 8.80 -57.30
N ASN A 832 46.67 8.89 -55.96
CA ASN A 832 48.02 9.24 -55.48
C ASN A 832 48.52 8.15 -54.53
N SER A 833 49.39 7.31 -55.02
CA SER A 833 50.02 6.26 -54.16
C SER A 833 51.45 6.68 -53.85
N LYS A 834 51.79 6.83 -52.58
CA LYS A 834 53.17 7.20 -52.25
C LYS A 834 54.21 6.13 -52.70
N ASN A 835 53.80 4.84 -52.60
CA ASN A 835 54.70 3.74 -52.96
C ASN A 835 54.18 2.97 -54.19
N LYS A 836 53.22 2.09 -54.05
CA LYS A 836 52.80 1.19 -55.13
C LYS A 836 51.28 1.31 -55.44
N LEU A 837 51.00 1.47 -56.75
CA LEU A 837 49.64 1.23 -57.26
C LEU A 837 49.65 -0.11 -58.03
N ASP A 838 48.91 -1.05 -57.58
CA ASP A 838 48.76 -2.40 -58.15
C ASP A 838 47.40 -2.56 -58.77
N ASN A 839 47.24 -2.58 -60.06
CA ASN A 839 46.02 -2.78 -60.85
C ASN A 839 46.11 -4.12 -61.61
N LEU A 840 46.75 -5.15 -61.02
CA LEU A 840 46.86 -6.47 -61.67
C LEU A 840 45.46 -7.02 -62.01
N GLN A 841 45.17 -7.17 -63.31
CA GLN A 841 43.88 -7.63 -63.82
C GLN A 841 42.68 -6.73 -63.32
N GLY A 842 42.91 -5.54 -62.82
CA GLY A 842 41.92 -4.60 -62.34
C GLY A 842 41.50 -3.58 -63.40
N GLU A 843 40.52 -2.78 -63.05
CA GLU A 843 39.99 -1.70 -63.89
C GLU A 843 40.07 -0.36 -63.16
N ILE A 844 40.71 0.63 -63.81
CA ILE A 844 40.75 2.03 -63.41
C ILE A 844 40.17 2.88 -64.54
N SER A 845 39.09 3.60 -64.31
CA SER A 845 38.50 4.38 -65.40
C SER A 845 37.91 5.72 -64.95
N ALA A 846 38.08 6.76 -65.82
CA ALA A 846 37.43 8.06 -65.61
C ALA A 846 37.29 8.86 -66.91
N GLU A 847 36.70 10.03 -66.89
CA GLU A 847 36.79 10.99 -68.02
C GLU A 847 38.18 11.66 -68.04
N LEU A 848 38.58 12.18 -66.88
CA LEU A 848 39.91 12.76 -66.65
C LEU A 848 40.61 11.92 -65.58
N LEU A 849 41.75 11.32 -65.87
CA LEU A 849 42.44 10.43 -64.96
C LEU A 849 43.86 10.90 -64.69
N THR A 850 44.17 11.12 -63.43
CA THR A 850 45.52 11.43 -62.99
C THR A 850 46.01 10.33 -62.01
N ILE A 851 47.16 9.72 -62.33
CA ILE A 851 47.80 8.71 -61.53
C ILE A 851 49.18 9.16 -61.11
N THR A 852 49.45 9.15 -59.80
CA THR A 852 50.80 9.39 -59.29
C THR A 852 51.17 8.21 -58.40
N ALA A 853 52.35 7.55 -58.67
CA ALA A 853 52.80 6.45 -57.86
C ALA A 853 54.31 6.28 -57.95
N ASP A 854 54.99 5.73 -56.94
CA ASP A 854 56.36 5.32 -57.11
C ASP A 854 56.42 4.17 -58.11
N LYS A 855 55.59 3.19 -57.98
CA LYS A 855 55.50 2.02 -58.87
C LYS A 855 54.04 1.83 -59.32
N LEU A 856 53.79 1.76 -60.57
CA LEU A 856 52.53 1.42 -61.18
C LEU A 856 52.61 0.04 -61.82
N ASN A 857 51.75 -0.88 -61.35
CA ASN A 857 51.57 -2.21 -61.96
C ASN A 857 50.18 -2.30 -62.58
N ASN A 858 50.05 -2.31 -63.89
CA ASN A 858 48.88 -2.55 -64.68
C ASN A 858 48.91 -3.86 -65.46
N GLN A 859 49.67 -4.85 -64.96
CA GLN A 859 49.75 -6.13 -65.67
C GLN A 859 48.39 -6.78 -65.85
N GLN A 860 48.03 -7.08 -67.14
CA GLN A 860 46.71 -7.61 -67.47
C GLN A 860 45.52 -6.74 -67.00
N GLY A 861 45.77 -5.52 -66.57
CA GLY A 861 44.72 -4.61 -66.07
C GLY A 861 44.37 -3.55 -67.12
N ASN A 862 43.30 -2.81 -66.83
CA ASN A 862 42.79 -1.73 -67.73
C ASN A 862 42.93 -0.40 -67.00
N ILE A 863 43.53 0.61 -67.62
CA ILE A 863 43.54 2.00 -67.23
C ILE A 863 42.93 2.82 -68.38
N ILE A 864 41.75 3.36 -68.19
CA ILE A 864 40.96 3.99 -69.27
C ILE A 864 40.54 5.38 -68.86
N ALA A 865 40.95 6.40 -69.68
CA ALA A 865 40.38 7.72 -69.57
C ALA A 865 39.64 8.04 -70.86
N THR A 866 38.34 8.45 -70.76
CA THR A 866 37.60 8.82 -72.01
C THR A 866 38.07 10.13 -72.63
N LYS A 867 38.78 10.98 -71.84
CA LYS A 867 39.46 12.15 -72.32
C LYS A 867 40.98 12.06 -72.02
N ASP A 868 41.46 12.76 -71.01
CA ASP A 868 42.87 12.90 -70.72
C ASP A 868 43.33 11.95 -69.61
N LEU A 869 44.51 11.40 -69.80
CA LEU A 869 45.20 10.50 -68.83
C LEU A 869 46.62 11.04 -68.59
N ASP A 870 46.91 11.34 -67.33
CA ASP A 870 48.22 11.65 -66.81
C ASP A 870 48.70 10.56 -65.83
N ILE A 871 49.85 9.99 -66.16
CA ILE A 871 50.49 9.01 -65.29
C ILE A 871 51.90 9.50 -64.91
N THR A 872 52.17 9.64 -63.64
CA THR A 872 53.53 9.97 -63.16
C THR A 872 53.99 8.87 -62.20
N SER A 873 55.18 8.30 -62.52
CA SER A 873 55.81 7.32 -61.64
C SER A 873 57.26 7.71 -61.36
N ASN A 874 57.66 7.58 -60.10
CA ASN A 874 59.05 7.86 -59.76
C ASN A 874 60.01 6.69 -60.12
N GLN A 875 59.43 5.45 -60.22
CA GLN A 875 60.27 4.27 -60.55
C GLN A 875 59.82 3.56 -61.82
N THR A 876 58.78 2.74 -61.81
CA THR A 876 58.43 1.91 -62.96
C THR A 876 56.93 1.95 -63.27
N ILE A 877 56.62 1.86 -64.59
CA ILE A 877 55.27 1.64 -65.08
C ILE A 877 55.32 0.28 -65.81
N ASN A 878 54.59 -0.73 -65.23
CA ASN A 878 54.39 -2.04 -65.79
C ASN A 878 52.96 -2.14 -66.39
N ASN A 879 52.89 -2.24 -67.76
CA ASN A 879 51.64 -2.50 -68.48
C ASN A 879 51.70 -3.81 -69.29
N ARG A 880 52.41 -4.82 -68.76
CA ARG A 880 52.49 -6.14 -69.44
C ARG A 880 51.11 -6.74 -69.63
N GLN A 881 50.78 -7.06 -70.92
CA GLN A 881 49.49 -7.61 -71.29
C GLN A 881 48.29 -6.75 -70.85
N GLY A 882 48.53 -5.53 -70.40
CA GLY A 882 47.48 -4.62 -69.92
C GLY A 882 47.03 -3.60 -71.00
N LEU A 883 45.94 -2.89 -70.74
CA LEU A 883 45.44 -1.76 -71.57
C LEU A 883 45.63 -0.45 -70.79
N VAL A 884 46.21 0.54 -71.49
CA VAL A 884 46.20 1.96 -71.11
C VAL A 884 45.61 2.75 -72.24
N GLU A 885 44.49 3.38 -72.02
CA GLU A 885 43.72 4.10 -73.04
C GLU A 885 43.41 5.56 -72.65
N ALA A 886 43.62 6.49 -73.48
CA ALA A 886 43.15 7.85 -73.36
C ALA A 886 42.40 8.27 -74.67
N GLY A 887 41.11 8.68 -74.45
CA GLY A 887 40.26 9.15 -75.58
C GLY A 887 40.84 10.39 -76.30
N GLN A 888 41.64 11.20 -75.60
CA GLN A 888 42.23 12.39 -76.10
C GLN A 888 43.75 12.41 -75.87
N LYS A 889 44.20 12.96 -74.75
CA LYS A 889 45.59 13.13 -74.43
C LYS A 889 46.10 12.08 -73.41
N PHE A 890 47.26 11.53 -73.72
CA PHE A 890 47.97 10.66 -72.79
C PHE A 890 49.35 11.26 -72.50
N ILE A 891 49.63 11.42 -71.20
CA ILE A 891 50.94 11.75 -70.66
C ILE A 891 51.41 10.73 -69.72
N ALA A 892 52.60 10.13 -69.96
CA ALA A 892 53.24 9.30 -69.03
C ALA A 892 54.63 9.71 -68.73
N LYS A 893 54.99 9.82 -67.45
CA LYS A 893 56.33 10.17 -66.97
C LYS A 893 56.80 9.13 -65.96
N THR A 894 57.97 8.51 -66.23
CA THR A 894 58.61 7.66 -65.22
C THR A 894 60.12 7.94 -65.19
N GLN A 895 60.69 7.87 -64.00
CA GLN A 895 62.16 8.08 -63.88
C GLN A 895 63.00 6.83 -64.27
N ARG A 896 62.31 5.63 -64.28
CA ARG A 896 62.92 4.36 -64.62
C ARG A 896 62.27 3.75 -65.89
N ASP A 897 61.73 2.58 -65.81
CA ASP A 897 61.30 1.75 -66.91
C ASP A 897 59.77 1.76 -67.11
N TRP A 898 59.45 1.80 -68.42
CA TRP A 898 58.07 1.51 -68.85
C TRP A 898 58.03 0.17 -69.55
N ASP A 899 57.39 -0.80 -68.95
CA ASP A 899 57.27 -2.12 -69.52
C ASP A 899 55.84 -2.28 -70.12
N ASN A 900 55.73 -2.32 -71.45
CA ASN A 900 54.52 -2.49 -72.26
C ASN A 900 54.57 -3.83 -72.99
N GLN A 901 55.29 -4.84 -72.53
CA GLN A 901 55.42 -6.12 -73.23
C GLN A 901 54.04 -6.77 -73.42
N GLN A 902 53.65 -7.06 -74.66
CA GLN A 902 52.33 -7.61 -74.96
C GLN A 902 51.17 -6.68 -74.56
N GLY A 903 51.40 -5.50 -74.04
CA GLY A 903 50.37 -4.56 -73.60
C GLY A 903 49.98 -3.61 -74.73
N VAL A 904 48.87 -2.94 -74.56
CA VAL A 904 48.32 -1.92 -75.47
C VAL A 904 48.26 -0.59 -74.72
N THR A 905 48.84 0.42 -75.31
CA THR A 905 48.74 1.81 -74.90
C THR A 905 48.30 2.68 -76.09
N GLN A 906 47.17 3.33 -75.95
CA GLN A 906 46.61 4.15 -77.04
C GLN A 906 46.09 5.50 -76.59
N ALA A 907 46.20 6.49 -77.40
CA ALA A 907 45.64 7.83 -77.25
C ALA A 907 44.98 8.32 -78.52
N GLY A 908 43.75 8.98 -78.33
CA GLY A 908 42.99 9.43 -79.51
C GLY A 908 43.58 10.67 -80.23
N LEU A 909 44.22 11.56 -79.45
CA LEU A 909 44.76 12.84 -80.05
C LEU A 909 46.29 12.93 -79.93
N SER A 910 46.83 12.78 -78.74
CA SER A 910 48.27 12.90 -78.54
C SER A 910 48.82 11.99 -77.44
N MET A 911 50.00 11.49 -77.60
CA MET A 911 50.66 10.65 -76.57
C MET A 911 52.06 11.23 -76.30
N THR A 912 52.37 11.42 -75.04
CA THR A 912 53.72 11.81 -74.60
C THR A 912 54.21 10.72 -73.54
N VAL A 913 55.31 10.14 -73.90
CA VAL A 913 55.92 9.11 -73.00
C VAL A 913 57.34 9.57 -72.65
N SER A 914 57.60 9.67 -71.31
CA SER A 914 58.92 10.05 -70.83
C SER A 914 59.38 8.96 -69.86
N ALA A 915 60.47 8.21 -70.20
CA ALA A 915 60.99 7.10 -69.40
C ALA A 915 62.52 6.98 -69.57
N LYS A 916 63.17 6.23 -68.66
CA LYS A 916 64.56 5.83 -68.80
C LYS A 916 64.66 4.77 -69.89
N ASN A 917 63.91 3.69 -69.73
CA ASN A 917 63.81 2.63 -70.73
C ASN A 917 62.35 2.37 -71.07
N VAL A 918 62.09 1.96 -72.33
CA VAL A 918 60.75 1.50 -72.73
C VAL A 918 60.92 0.07 -73.33
N ASP A 919 60.20 -0.93 -72.79
CA ASP A 919 60.11 -2.21 -73.46
C ASP A 919 58.70 -2.41 -74.01
N ASN A 920 58.51 -2.41 -75.28
CA ASN A 920 57.30 -2.62 -76.03
C ASN A 920 57.32 -4.00 -76.81
N THR A 921 58.08 -4.97 -76.35
CA THR A 921 58.20 -6.27 -77.02
C THR A 921 56.77 -6.92 -77.19
N LYS A 922 56.37 -7.16 -78.42
CA LYS A 922 55.05 -7.62 -78.83
C LYS A 922 53.88 -6.72 -78.36
N GLY A 923 54.16 -5.51 -77.89
CA GLY A 923 53.16 -4.57 -77.40
C GLY A 923 52.72 -3.60 -78.47
N GLN A 924 51.73 -2.73 -78.15
CA GLN A 924 51.26 -1.66 -79.06
C GLN A 924 51.26 -0.35 -78.30
N LEU A 925 51.84 0.68 -78.97
CA LEU A 925 51.82 2.08 -78.61
C LEU A 925 51.19 2.87 -79.77
N GLN A 926 50.01 3.41 -79.57
CA GLN A 926 49.29 4.05 -80.74
C GLN A 926 48.75 5.44 -80.34
N SER A 927 49.05 6.45 -81.14
CA SER A 927 48.49 7.79 -81.09
C SER A 927 47.66 8.11 -82.33
N GLY A 928 46.40 8.60 -82.14
CA GLY A 928 45.56 9.12 -83.19
C GLY A 928 46.08 10.48 -83.83
N GLY A 929 47.04 11.08 -83.18
CA GLY A 929 47.78 12.27 -83.70
C GLY A 929 49.27 12.20 -83.48
N GLU A 930 49.78 13.05 -82.60
CA GLU A 930 51.23 13.06 -82.32
C GLU A 930 51.64 12.08 -81.26
N LEU A 931 52.82 11.44 -81.36
CA LEU A 931 53.49 10.64 -80.39
C LEU A 931 54.82 11.21 -80.06
N VAL A 932 55.07 11.64 -78.87
CA VAL A 932 56.33 12.16 -78.36
C VAL A 932 56.99 11.15 -77.41
N PHE A 933 58.18 10.64 -77.75
CA PHE A 933 59.00 9.80 -76.84
C PHE A 933 60.19 10.62 -76.33
N SER A 934 60.30 10.62 -74.98
CA SER A 934 61.50 11.13 -74.31
C SER A 934 62.17 10.03 -73.54
N THR A 935 63.26 9.44 -74.01
CA THR A 935 63.97 8.33 -73.32
C THR A 935 65.42 8.69 -73.14
N THR A 936 65.95 8.29 -71.92
CA THR A 936 67.41 8.56 -71.66
C THR A 936 68.32 7.38 -71.96
N HIS A 937 67.78 6.14 -72.14
CA HIS A 937 68.54 4.94 -72.42
C HIS A 937 67.94 4.13 -73.58
N HIS A 938 67.19 3.09 -73.38
CA HIS A 938 66.76 2.10 -74.37
C HIS A 938 65.26 2.07 -74.67
N VAL A 939 64.94 1.84 -75.97
CA VAL A 939 63.58 1.46 -76.41
C VAL A 939 63.70 0.08 -77.07
N ILE A 940 63.09 -0.93 -76.49
CA ILE A 940 63.00 -2.23 -77.08
C ILE A 940 61.61 -2.39 -77.66
N ASN A 941 61.48 -2.64 -78.98
CA ASN A 941 60.24 -2.79 -79.68
C ASN A 941 60.19 -4.09 -80.52
N THR A 942 60.77 -5.21 -79.98
CA THR A 942 60.82 -6.49 -80.67
C THR A 942 59.46 -7.07 -80.93
N LEU A 943 59.04 -7.22 -82.18
CA LEU A 943 57.72 -7.61 -82.60
C LEU A 943 56.57 -6.69 -82.11
N GLY A 944 56.91 -5.55 -81.58
CA GLY A 944 55.92 -4.55 -81.12
C GLY A 944 55.52 -3.56 -82.16
N LYS A 945 54.48 -2.79 -81.95
CA LYS A 945 53.96 -1.77 -82.84
C LYS A 945 54.00 -0.38 -82.19
N ILE A 946 54.61 0.61 -82.78
CA ILE A 946 54.58 1.99 -82.35
C ILE A 946 54.05 2.82 -83.51
N THR A 947 52.86 3.50 -83.37
CA THR A 947 52.21 4.22 -84.43
C THR A 947 51.69 5.58 -83.97
N ALA A 948 51.88 6.59 -84.81
CA ALA A 948 51.32 7.93 -84.75
C ALA A 948 50.67 8.28 -86.07
N GLN A 949 49.41 8.83 -86.00
CA GLN A 949 48.77 9.20 -87.30
C GLN A 949 49.38 10.46 -87.91
N ASN A 950 49.80 11.46 -87.11
CA ASN A 950 50.34 12.72 -87.64
C ASN A 950 51.88 12.75 -87.58
N ALA A 951 52.48 12.59 -86.37
CA ALA A 951 53.91 12.73 -86.24
C ALA A 951 54.44 11.89 -85.08
N LEU A 952 55.61 11.25 -85.28
CA LEU A 952 56.34 10.53 -84.19
C LEU A 952 57.63 11.34 -83.93
N TYR A 953 57.70 11.91 -82.70
CA TYR A 953 58.88 12.60 -82.23
C TYR A 953 59.64 11.78 -81.23
N TRP A 954 60.95 11.57 -81.49
CA TRP A 954 61.82 10.88 -80.60
C TRP A 954 62.86 11.84 -80.01
N GLN A 955 62.88 11.99 -78.75
CA GLN A 955 63.87 12.75 -78.02
C GLN A 955 64.62 11.78 -77.08
N GLY A 956 65.85 11.46 -77.41
CA GLY A 956 66.63 10.51 -76.61
C GLY A 956 68.14 10.71 -76.76
N THR A 957 68.84 10.38 -75.67
CA THR A 957 70.32 10.38 -75.66
C THR A 957 70.90 8.93 -75.72
N GLY A 958 69.96 7.91 -75.77
CA GLY A 958 70.29 6.47 -75.75
C GLY A 958 70.45 5.90 -77.17
N SER A 959 71.24 4.79 -77.35
CA SER A 959 71.38 4.04 -78.59
C SER A 959 70.08 3.22 -78.87
N SER A 960 69.63 3.18 -80.12
CA SER A 960 68.53 2.35 -80.59
C SER A 960 68.90 0.88 -80.68
#